data_179a723d194703f8dbfc157427b250d4
#
_entry.id   179a723d194703f8dbfc157427b250d4
#
_cell.length_a   1.000
_cell.length_b   1.000
_cell.length_c   1.000
_cell.angle_alpha   90.00
_cell.angle_beta   90.00
_cell.angle_gamma   90.00
#
_symmetry.space_group_name_H-M   'P 1'
#
loop_
_entity.id
_entity.type
_entity.pdbx_description
1 polymer ?
#
loop_
_entity_poly.entity_id
_entity_poly.type
_entity_poly.pdbx_seq_one_letter_code
_entity_poly.pdbx_strand_id
1 'polypeptide(L)'
;MSGFFEELKRRKVYRVAIAYIVAGWALAQGLAQVLPLFEVSSSVIRVVIVLLLIGFPVALVLAWVFDVTPQGIRATPKALPGTHRRRNIITLASAGIVISAAAGFFLLPRATARKIDKSIAVLPFQNLSDEKENAYFADGVQDDVLTNLSKIGDLKVISRMSVMSYRGDGARNAREIGKSLGVGTLLEGSVRRMGNRVRVSVQLIDAENDRHLWAEDYDRDLTDVFAIQTDLARKIASALQAKLSPNENARLDRRPTKDSDAYLLYVQAHDYANRPDRLRETSLKAEELYEQTIKLDPNSALAFAGLSTVESWMYHSYEPTAVRRENARRNANEALRLQPDLPEGHLALGYSYYYGDRDYQRALTEFEIAKRDLPNEADAYSAIAAIQRRQGKWAESTANFEKSTSLDPKNASVLFNFGVNYMAQRDFETADKLFDRAIAADPNSVAAHGMKSAMAIAWKGDVGFAANQLVSVPPGFDPDGLVTAARVWVLTLQRKFAEALQVLQQFGGETLIYPERGPCPKSFLEGFLYLRLGDKEKAQAALEQAKIVAERLVRDAPDDPGRHAQLGAVLAGLGKKEEAVNEGKKAVELLPESQDAFDGPQATAALAKIYAWVGEHDEALRLLDHLLTVPSGLTVPAVKLDPVWDPLRKDPRFQALIDKYGSKG
;
A
#
# COMPACT_ATOMS: atom_id res chain seq x y z
N MET A 1 37.67 61.20 11.30
CA MET A 1 37.72 59.74 11.29
C MET A 1 39.17 59.17 11.26
N SER A 2 40.15 59.88 10.70
CA SER A 2 41.57 59.41 10.63
C SER A 2 42.19 59.13 12.00
N GLY A 3 41.99 59.97 13.01
CA GLY A 3 42.61 59.79 14.34
C GLY A 3 42.10 58.59 15.16
N PHE A 4 40.84 58.09 14.93
CA PHE A 4 40.34 56.90 15.61
C PHE A 4 40.96 55.61 15.12
N PHE A 5 41.14 55.45 13.79
CA PHE A 5 41.76 54.28 13.19
C PHE A 5 43.28 54.22 13.48
N GLU A 6 43.97 55.35 13.52
CA GLU A 6 45.37 55.40 13.94
C GLU A 6 45.58 55.02 15.41
N GLU A 7 44.65 55.44 16.29
CA GLU A 7 44.67 55.08 17.71
C GLU A 7 44.36 53.55 17.89
N LEU A 8 43.43 52.99 17.10
CA LEU A 8 43.08 51.58 17.09
C LEU A 8 44.27 50.71 16.66
N LYS A 9 45.05 51.17 15.67
CA LYS A 9 46.26 50.52 15.18
C LYS A 9 47.39 50.65 16.22
N ARG A 10 47.60 51.83 16.84
CA ARG A 10 48.59 52.07 17.89
C ARG A 10 48.39 51.20 19.11
N ARG A 11 47.09 51.02 19.55
CA ARG A 11 46.73 50.19 20.70
C ARG A 11 46.59 48.70 20.39
N LYS A 12 46.90 48.32 19.16
CA LYS A 12 46.85 46.90 18.70
C LYS A 12 45.51 46.17 18.95
N VAL A 13 44.38 46.89 19.11
CA VAL A 13 43.07 46.34 19.40
C VAL A 13 42.63 45.31 18.36
N TYR A 14 43.02 45.51 17.08
CA TYR A 14 42.74 44.56 16.00
C TYR A 14 43.39 43.18 16.22
N ARG A 15 44.56 43.13 16.85
CA ARG A 15 45.25 41.86 17.17
C ARG A 15 44.50 41.07 18.22
N VAL A 16 43.94 41.76 19.25
CA VAL A 16 43.12 41.14 20.27
C VAL A 16 41.80 40.65 19.67
N ALA A 17 41.19 41.46 18.79
CA ALA A 17 39.96 41.06 18.10
C ALA A 17 40.17 39.79 17.28
N ILE A 18 41.21 39.71 16.45
CA ILE A 18 41.53 38.53 15.64
C ILE A 18 41.84 37.33 16.54
N ALA A 19 42.68 37.50 17.56
CA ALA A 19 43.02 36.41 18.48
C ALA A 19 41.76 35.88 19.21
N TYR A 20 40.86 36.77 19.64
CA TYR A 20 39.61 36.39 20.29
C TYR A 20 38.70 35.59 19.35
N ILE A 21 38.54 36.06 18.10
CA ILE A 21 37.71 35.38 17.10
C ILE A 21 38.29 34.00 16.79
N VAL A 22 39.61 33.88 16.57
CA VAL A 22 40.27 32.60 16.25
C VAL A 22 40.18 31.63 17.44
N ALA A 23 40.49 32.08 18.65
CA ALA A 23 40.40 31.24 19.84
C ALA A 23 38.95 30.85 20.17
N GLY A 24 38.00 31.78 20.03
CA GLY A 24 36.57 31.51 20.22
C GLY A 24 36.03 30.52 19.19
N TRP A 25 36.43 30.66 17.93
CA TRP A 25 36.07 29.71 16.87
C TRP A 25 36.63 28.32 17.14
N ALA A 26 37.94 28.22 17.48
CA ALA A 26 38.60 26.94 17.80
C ALA A 26 37.93 26.25 19.01
N LEU A 27 37.59 27.01 20.05
CA LEU A 27 36.89 26.51 21.24
C LEU A 27 35.49 26.00 20.87
N ALA A 28 34.72 26.77 20.10
CA ALA A 28 33.40 26.38 19.68
C ALA A 28 33.42 25.12 18.81
N GLN A 29 34.36 24.99 17.87
CA GLN A 29 34.52 23.78 17.03
C GLN A 29 34.99 22.58 17.84
N GLY A 30 35.98 22.76 18.74
CA GLY A 30 36.44 21.69 19.62
C GLY A 30 35.33 21.13 20.50
N LEU A 31 34.55 22.01 21.12
CA LEU A 31 33.41 21.62 21.95
C LEU A 31 32.31 20.94 21.13
N ALA A 32 32.03 21.41 19.90
CA ALA A 32 31.04 20.79 19.01
C ALA A 32 31.41 19.36 18.59
N GLN A 33 32.71 19.03 18.53
CA GLN A 33 33.17 17.68 18.19
C GLN A 33 33.29 16.76 19.42
N VAL A 34 33.67 17.30 20.57
CA VAL A 34 34.02 16.53 21.77
C VAL A 34 32.77 16.29 22.67
N LEU A 35 31.93 17.30 22.89
CA LEU A 35 30.79 17.17 23.79
C LEU A 35 29.74 16.08 23.40
N PRO A 36 29.46 15.84 22.12
CA PRO A 36 28.56 14.73 21.74
C PRO A 36 29.07 13.36 22.15
N LEU A 37 30.42 13.17 22.25
CA LEU A 37 31.03 11.92 22.70
C LEU A 37 30.74 11.61 24.20
N PHE A 38 30.37 12.63 24.97
CA PHE A 38 30.01 12.53 26.38
C PHE A 38 28.52 12.68 26.65
N GLU A 39 27.67 12.53 25.61
CA GLU A 39 26.20 12.69 25.69
C GLU A 39 25.71 14.05 26.24
N VAL A 40 26.55 15.07 26.16
CA VAL A 40 26.22 16.41 26.65
C VAL A 40 25.30 17.12 25.67
N SER A 41 24.18 17.64 26.19
CA SER A 41 23.16 18.35 25.40
C SER A 41 23.77 19.48 24.56
N SER A 42 23.32 19.61 23.31
CA SER A 42 23.66 20.72 22.39
C SER A 42 23.35 22.12 22.97
N SER A 43 22.53 22.20 24.02
CA SER A 43 22.26 23.43 24.76
C SER A 43 23.50 24.01 25.44
N VAL A 44 24.44 23.17 25.88
CA VAL A 44 25.68 23.63 26.51
C VAL A 44 26.57 24.35 25.49
N ILE A 45 26.66 23.82 24.27
CA ILE A 45 27.42 24.46 23.17
C ILE A 45 26.81 25.84 22.86
N ARG A 46 25.47 25.98 22.85
CA ARG A 46 24.80 27.25 22.62
C ARG A 46 25.09 28.27 23.71
N VAL A 47 25.11 27.87 24.98
CA VAL A 47 25.48 28.72 26.10
C VAL A 47 26.92 29.24 25.95
N VAL A 48 27.87 28.38 25.57
CA VAL A 48 29.24 28.77 25.34
C VAL A 48 29.35 29.77 24.19
N ILE A 49 28.66 29.55 23.06
CA ILE A 49 28.65 30.50 21.94
C ILE A 49 28.11 31.87 22.38
N VAL A 50 27.02 31.89 23.14
CA VAL A 50 26.41 33.14 23.68
C VAL A 50 27.40 33.85 24.60
N LEU A 51 28.09 33.15 25.48
CA LEU A 51 29.11 33.71 26.36
C LEU A 51 30.30 34.30 25.58
N LEU A 52 30.76 33.64 24.52
CA LEU A 52 31.78 34.16 23.62
C LEU A 52 31.32 35.44 22.89
N LEU A 53 30.07 35.47 22.42
CA LEU A 53 29.52 36.67 21.77
C LEU A 53 29.39 37.85 22.72
N ILE A 54 29.00 37.64 23.98
CA ILE A 54 28.91 38.68 25.03
C ILE A 54 30.33 39.11 25.45
N GLY A 55 31.28 38.20 25.51
CA GLY A 55 32.67 38.47 25.88
C GLY A 55 33.44 39.32 24.86
N PHE A 56 33.08 39.29 23.58
CA PHE A 56 33.78 39.99 22.52
C PHE A 56 33.81 41.52 22.68
N PRO A 57 32.67 42.22 22.91
CA PRO A 57 32.71 43.66 23.21
C PRO A 57 33.55 44.01 24.43
N VAL A 58 33.48 43.19 25.48
CA VAL A 58 34.26 43.36 26.70
C VAL A 58 35.76 43.24 26.39
N ALA A 59 36.16 42.25 25.62
CA ALA A 59 37.55 42.06 25.19
C ALA A 59 38.06 43.27 24.39
N LEU A 60 37.25 43.86 23.50
CA LEU A 60 37.61 45.04 22.73
C LEU A 60 37.82 46.27 23.63
N VAL A 61 36.96 46.47 24.62
CA VAL A 61 37.09 47.58 25.60
C VAL A 61 38.31 47.38 26.47
N LEU A 62 38.56 46.18 26.95
CA LEU A 62 39.76 45.88 27.74
C LEU A 62 41.04 46.09 26.93
N ALA A 63 41.08 45.65 25.65
CA ALA A 63 42.23 45.89 24.75
C ALA A 63 42.45 47.38 24.44
N TRP A 64 41.43 48.22 24.57
CA TRP A 64 41.55 49.67 24.44
C TRP A 64 42.15 50.32 25.71
N VAL A 65 41.83 49.79 26.90
CA VAL A 65 42.23 50.32 28.20
C VAL A 65 43.60 49.82 28.65
N PHE A 66 43.93 48.56 28.34
CA PHE A 66 45.12 47.88 28.78
C PHE A 66 45.97 47.39 27.57
N ASP A 67 47.29 47.46 27.71
CA ASP A 67 48.23 46.87 26.74
C ASP A 67 48.94 45.68 27.38
N VAL A 68 49.02 44.54 26.62
CA VAL A 68 49.69 43.33 27.06
C VAL A 68 51.12 43.39 26.57
N THR A 69 52.04 43.50 27.50
CA THR A 69 53.47 43.56 27.24
C THR A 69 54.20 42.29 27.77
N PRO A 70 55.40 41.95 27.34
CA PRO A 70 56.11 40.79 27.87
C PRO A 70 56.42 40.87 29.39
N GLN A 71 56.23 42.08 29.99
CA GLN A 71 56.45 42.35 31.42
C GLN A 71 55.09 42.41 32.21
N GLY A 72 53.93 42.06 31.59
CA GLY A 72 52.63 42.03 32.20
C GLY A 72 51.64 43.03 31.60
N ILE A 73 50.44 43.13 32.22
CA ILE A 73 49.34 44.00 31.79
C ILE A 73 49.60 45.41 32.38
N ARG A 74 49.74 46.43 31.53
CA ARG A 74 49.90 47.83 31.94
C ARG A 74 48.80 48.71 31.37
N ALA A 75 48.30 49.70 32.12
CA ALA A 75 47.37 50.67 31.58
C ALA A 75 48.03 51.48 30.45
N THR A 76 47.34 51.58 29.31
CA THR A 76 47.83 52.30 28.14
C THR A 76 48.08 53.77 28.47
N PRO A 77 49.25 54.39 28.14
CA PRO A 77 49.54 55.80 28.41
C PRO A 77 48.46 56.74 27.89
N LYS A 78 48.28 57.92 28.57
CA LYS A 78 47.26 58.90 28.22
C LYS A 78 47.31 59.28 26.75
N ALA A 79 46.14 59.35 26.14
CA ALA A 79 45.97 59.78 24.75
C ALA A 79 46.46 61.20 24.51
N LEU A 80 46.89 61.51 23.27
CA LEU A 80 47.25 62.85 22.83
C LEU A 80 46.13 63.89 23.15
N PRO A 81 46.49 65.14 23.45
CA PRO A 81 45.48 66.18 23.69
C PRO A 81 44.53 66.31 22.49
N GLY A 82 43.21 66.23 22.74
CA GLY A 82 42.20 66.31 21.69
C GLY A 82 41.43 65.03 21.38
N THR A 83 41.79 63.87 21.95
CA THR A 83 41.07 62.62 21.73
C THR A 83 39.95 62.39 22.75
N HIS A 84 38.71 62.22 22.29
CA HIS A 84 37.54 61.95 23.12
C HIS A 84 37.52 60.48 23.59
N ARG A 85 38.35 60.15 24.61
CA ARG A 85 38.52 58.78 25.14
C ARG A 85 37.20 58.10 25.43
N ARG A 86 36.26 58.82 26.06
CA ARG A 86 34.93 58.26 26.40
C ARG A 86 34.11 57.94 25.15
N ARG A 87 34.15 58.79 24.11
CA ARG A 87 33.47 58.59 22.84
C ARG A 87 34.02 57.36 22.08
N ASN A 88 35.33 57.18 22.06
CA ASN A 88 35.98 56.08 21.37
C ASN A 88 35.73 54.72 22.04
N ILE A 89 35.66 54.67 23.38
CA ILE A 89 35.24 53.46 24.12
C ILE A 89 33.81 53.09 23.80
N ILE A 90 32.90 54.07 23.78
CA ILE A 90 31.46 53.86 23.43
C ILE A 90 31.38 53.35 21.99
N THR A 91 32.10 53.93 21.04
CA THR A 91 32.11 53.51 19.64
C THR A 91 32.62 52.08 19.50
N LEU A 92 33.70 51.68 20.20
CA LEU A 92 34.22 50.30 20.20
C LEU A 92 33.21 49.31 20.83
N ALA A 93 32.64 49.66 21.95
CA ALA A 93 31.63 48.83 22.60
C ALA A 93 30.41 48.62 21.68
N SER A 94 29.91 49.72 21.09
CA SER A 94 28.78 49.66 20.14
C SER A 94 29.12 48.84 18.92
N ALA A 95 30.30 49.00 18.30
CA ALA A 95 30.75 48.21 17.16
C ALA A 95 30.87 46.73 17.54
N GLY A 96 31.41 46.40 18.72
CA GLY A 96 31.53 45.05 19.24
C GLY A 96 30.14 44.41 19.46
N ILE A 97 29.19 45.17 20.02
CA ILE A 97 27.80 44.70 20.22
C ILE A 97 27.12 44.39 18.87
N VAL A 98 27.26 45.31 17.89
CA VAL A 98 26.68 45.12 16.55
C VAL A 98 27.28 43.88 15.87
N ILE A 99 28.60 43.68 15.93
CA ILE A 99 29.28 42.51 15.37
C ILE A 99 28.82 41.23 16.08
N SER A 100 28.73 41.25 17.41
CA SER A 100 28.24 40.10 18.19
C SER A 100 26.80 39.77 17.89
N ALA A 101 25.92 40.76 17.75
CA ALA A 101 24.51 40.60 17.38
C ALA A 101 24.37 40.03 15.96
N ALA A 102 25.14 40.55 15.00
CA ALA A 102 25.17 40.03 13.63
C ALA A 102 25.71 38.58 13.61
N ALA A 103 26.80 38.29 14.31
CA ALA A 103 27.33 36.93 14.42
C ALA A 103 26.32 35.99 15.09
N GLY A 104 25.66 36.43 16.17
CA GLY A 104 24.60 35.67 16.82
C GLY A 104 23.43 35.38 15.89
N PHE A 105 23.03 36.37 15.07
CA PHE A 105 21.97 36.19 14.07
C PHE A 105 22.30 35.15 12.99
N PHE A 106 23.59 35.02 12.60
CA PHE A 106 24.01 34.06 11.58
C PHE A 106 24.47 32.72 12.15
N LEU A 107 25.08 32.71 13.36
CA LEU A 107 25.69 31.51 13.95
C LEU A 107 24.75 30.74 14.89
N LEU A 108 23.81 31.42 15.56
CA LEU A 108 22.79 30.71 16.32
C LEU A 108 21.80 30.09 15.33
N PRO A 109 21.65 28.75 15.31
CA PRO A 109 20.65 28.15 14.48
C PRO A 109 19.30 28.75 14.89
N ARG A 110 18.64 29.39 13.93
CA ARG A 110 17.24 29.74 14.11
C ARG A 110 16.55 28.45 14.51
N ALA A 111 15.82 28.45 15.59
CA ALA A 111 14.82 27.41 15.84
C ALA A 111 13.82 27.55 14.69
N THR A 112 14.12 26.91 13.55
CA THR A 112 13.09 26.63 12.56
C THR A 112 12.08 25.85 13.38
N ALA A 113 10.89 26.42 13.55
CA ALA A 113 9.78 25.68 14.14
C ALA A 113 9.73 24.36 13.37
N ARG A 114 10.13 23.26 14.02
CA ARG A 114 10.21 21.94 13.39
C ARG A 114 8.81 21.68 12.85
N LYS A 115 8.67 21.60 11.55
CA LYS A 115 7.39 21.30 10.94
C LYS A 115 6.98 19.94 11.51
N ILE A 116 5.94 19.92 12.34
CA ILE A 116 5.43 18.68 12.91
C ILE A 116 5.05 17.79 11.74
N ASP A 117 5.60 16.58 11.70
CA ASP A 117 5.20 15.59 10.74
C ASP A 117 3.78 15.13 11.08
N LYS A 118 2.83 15.43 10.19
CA LYS A 118 1.41 15.11 10.34
C LYS A 118 1.09 13.69 9.89
N SER A 119 2.02 12.78 10.09
CA SER A 119 1.85 11.35 9.77
C SER A 119 1.80 10.51 11.04
N ILE A 120 0.87 9.55 11.06
CA ILE A 120 0.59 8.69 12.21
C ILE A 120 0.32 7.24 11.80
N ALA A 121 0.80 6.32 12.62
CA ALA A 121 0.37 4.93 12.62
C ALA A 121 -0.21 4.57 14.00
N VAL A 122 -1.40 3.99 14.01
CA VAL A 122 -2.07 3.48 15.22
C VAL A 122 -1.71 2.02 15.35
N LEU A 123 -0.84 1.67 16.29
CA LEU A 123 -0.40 0.29 16.51
C LEU A 123 -1.52 -0.54 17.13
N PRO A 124 -1.51 -1.89 16.95
CA PRO A 124 -2.48 -2.76 17.58
C PRO A 124 -2.50 -2.56 19.10
N PHE A 125 -3.69 -2.33 19.65
CA PHE A 125 -3.85 -2.14 21.08
C PHE A 125 -3.70 -3.46 21.84
N GLN A 126 -3.08 -3.43 23.00
CA GLN A 126 -2.94 -4.59 23.86
C GLN A 126 -4.26 -4.88 24.57
N ASN A 127 -4.73 -6.12 24.50
CA ASN A 127 -5.85 -6.56 25.32
C ASN A 127 -5.33 -6.93 26.72
N LEU A 128 -5.74 -6.16 27.72
CA LEU A 128 -5.43 -6.39 29.14
C LEU A 128 -6.63 -6.99 29.90
N SER A 129 -7.64 -7.50 29.19
CA SER A 129 -8.79 -8.21 29.77
C SER A 129 -8.48 -9.68 29.96
N ASP A 130 -9.11 -10.32 30.95
CA ASP A 130 -8.90 -11.74 31.27
C ASP A 130 -9.50 -12.69 30.23
N GLU A 131 -10.55 -12.24 29.49
CA GLU A 131 -11.26 -13.03 28.48
C GLU A 131 -10.65 -12.82 27.09
N LYS A 132 -10.34 -13.94 26.40
CA LYS A 132 -9.78 -13.91 25.04
C LYS A 132 -10.72 -13.26 24.02
N GLU A 133 -12.02 -13.35 24.22
CA GLU A 133 -13.07 -12.73 23.38
C GLU A 133 -12.97 -11.20 23.34
N ASN A 134 -12.40 -10.58 24.37
CA ASN A 134 -12.14 -9.14 24.39
C ASN A 134 -10.98 -8.70 23.48
N ALA A 135 -10.24 -9.62 22.85
CA ALA A 135 -9.22 -9.26 21.86
C ALA A 135 -9.85 -8.57 20.65
N TYR A 136 -10.98 -9.07 20.14
CA TYR A 136 -11.71 -8.42 19.04
C TYR A 136 -12.19 -7.01 19.42
N PHE A 137 -12.54 -6.81 20.70
CA PHE A 137 -12.95 -5.49 21.17
C PHE A 137 -11.78 -4.49 21.18
N ALA A 138 -10.60 -4.90 21.61
CA ALA A 138 -9.40 -4.05 21.58
C ALA A 138 -9.01 -3.69 20.14
N ASP A 139 -9.11 -4.66 19.22
CA ASP A 139 -8.92 -4.44 17.78
C ASP A 139 -9.95 -3.47 17.19
N GLY A 140 -11.22 -3.61 17.60
CA GLY A 140 -12.27 -2.70 17.16
C GLY A 140 -12.07 -1.27 17.63
N VAL A 141 -11.68 -1.07 18.88
CA VAL A 141 -11.36 0.28 19.40
C VAL A 141 -10.19 0.90 18.61
N GLN A 142 -9.14 0.13 18.32
CA GLN A 142 -8.02 0.59 17.49
C GLN A 142 -8.47 0.96 16.08
N ASP A 143 -9.30 0.12 15.46
CA ASP A 143 -9.78 0.29 14.09
C ASP A 143 -10.71 1.51 13.96
N ASP A 144 -11.60 1.73 14.92
CA ASP A 144 -12.45 2.92 14.95
C ASP A 144 -11.65 4.22 15.15
N VAL A 145 -10.60 4.20 15.98
CA VAL A 145 -9.67 5.34 16.12
C VAL A 145 -8.99 5.61 14.78
N LEU A 146 -8.51 4.58 14.10
CA LEU A 146 -7.88 4.66 12.79
C LEU A 146 -8.87 5.20 11.75
N THR A 147 -10.08 4.67 11.70
CA THR A 147 -11.16 5.13 10.81
C THR A 147 -11.50 6.60 11.06
N ASN A 148 -11.59 7.03 12.32
CA ASN A 148 -11.83 8.44 12.62
C ASN A 148 -10.67 9.34 12.20
N LEU A 149 -9.42 8.92 12.38
CA LEU A 149 -8.26 9.66 11.91
C LEU A 149 -8.20 9.71 10.38
N SER A 150 -8.62 8.65 9.68
CA SER A 150 -8.59 8.59 8.21
C SER A 150 -9.52 9.61 7.54
N LYS A 151 -10.54 10.10 8.26
CA LYS A 151 -11.45 11.17 7.82
C LYS A 151 -10.79 12.56 7.81
N ILE A 152 -9.59 12.71 8.38
CA ILE A 152 -8.88 13.99 8.54
C ILE A 152 -7.87 14.16 7.41
N GLY A 153 -8.18 15.02 6.43
CA GLY A 153 -7.36 15.18 5.23
C GLY A 153 -5.98 15.81 5.44
N ASP A 154 -5.81 16.57 6.54
CA ASP A 154 -4.53 17.20 6.89
C ASP A 154 -3.56 16.23 7.61
N LEU A 155 -3.97 14.98 7.86
CA LEU A 155 -3.13 13.91 8.37
C LEU A 155 -2.76 12.92 7.26
N LYS A 156 -1.63 12.25 7.40
CA LYS A 156 -1.30 11.00 6.72
C LYS A 156 -1.47 9.89 7.74
N VAL A 157 -2.46 9.02 7.54
CA VAL A 157 -2.79 7.91 8.45
C VAL A 157 -2.43 6.59 7.76
N ILE A 158 -1.67 5.76 8.45
CA ILE A 158 -1.31 4.43 7.95
C ILE A 158 -2.47 3.46 8.20
N SER A 159 -2.82 2.69 7.19
CA SER A 159 -3.88 1.70 7.22
C SER A 159 -3.62 0.58 8.23
N ARG A 160 -4.71 -0.04 8.71
CA ARG A 160 -4.70 -1.14 9.67
C ARG A 160 -3.80 -2.30 9.22
N MET A 161 -3.85 -2.69 7.93
CA MET A 161 -3.10 -3.84 7.42
C MET A 161 -1.59 -3.71 7.64
N SER A 162 -1.03 -2.53 7.41
CA SER A 162 0.40 -2.29 7.60
C SER A 162 0.87 -2.34 9.06
N VAL A 163 -0.02 -2.05 10.02
CA VAL A 163 0.35 -2.05 11.45
C VAL A 163 0.13 -3.40 12.14
N MET A 164 -0.67 -4.30 11.56
CA MET A 164 -0.99 -5.60 12.16
C MET A 164 0.23 -6.51 12.35
N SER A 165 1.28 -6.34 11.52
CA SER A 165 2.56 -7.06 11.70
C SER A 165 3.30 -6.72 13.00
N TYR A 166 2.88 -5.67 13.70
CA TYR A 166 3.43 -5.25 14.99
C TYR A 166 2.57 -5.70 16.18
N ARG A 167 1.64 -6.62 15.98
CA ARG A 167 0.88 -7.26 17.07
C ARG A 167 1.83 -8.16 17.88
N GLY A 168 1.80 -8.07 19.22
CA GLY A 168 2.55 -8.91 20.12
C GLY A 168 3.25 -8.12 21.25
N ASP A 169 3.79 -8.86 22.24
CA ASP A 169 4.39 -8.31 23.45
C ASP A 169 5.90 -8.01 23.32
N GLY A 170 6.45 -8.06 22.10
CA GLY A 170 7.85 -7.75 21.85
C GLY A 170 8.19 -6.28 22.11
N ALA A 171 9.42 -6.00 22.57
CA ALA A 171 9.92 -4.64 22.70
C ALA A 171 9.81 -3.92 21.35
N ARG A 172 8.95 -2.89 21.29
CA ARG A 172 8.68 -2.11 20.08
C ARG A 172 9.69 -0.97 20.00
N ASN A 173 10.52 -0.96 18.95
CA ASN A 173 11.39 0.15 18.66
C ASN A 173 10.62 1.18 17.81
N ALA A 174 10.17 2.26 18.43
CA ALA A 174 9.36 3.29 17.79
C ALA A 174 10.05 3.87 16.54
N ARG A 175 11.39 4.04 16.57
CA ARG A 175 12.16 4.57 15.45
C ARG A 175 12.17 3.63 14.24
N GLU A 176 12.32 2.33 14.47
CA GLU A 176 12.32 1.32 13.40
C GLU A 176 10.92 1.20 12.78
N ILE A 177 9.88 1.19 13.62
CA ILE A 177 8.49 1.16 13.16
C ILE A 177 8.16 2.40 12.34
N GLY A 178 8.46 3.59 12.87
CA GLY A 178 8.23 4.86 12.18
C GLY A 178 8.93 4.91 10.82
N LYS A 179 10.20 4.47 10.75
CA LYS A 179 10.96 4.38 9.49
C LYS A 179 10.34 3.37 8.52
N SER A 180 9.93 2.19 9.01
CA SER A 180 9.36 1.12 8.19
C SER A 180 7.99 1.50 7.60
N LEU A 181 7.18 2.26 8.35
CA LEU A 181 5.86 2.74 7.94
C LEU A 181 5.90 4.13 7.27
N GLY A 182 7.02 4.83 7.34
CA GLY A 182 7.19 6.17 6.79
C GLY A 182 6.33 7.21 7.51
N VAL A 183 6.32 7.17 8.85
CA VAL A 183 5.58 8.10 9.72
C VAL A 183 6.47 8.70 10.80
N GLY A 184 6.14 9.94 11.18
CA GLY A 184 6.81 10.64 12.28
C GLY A 184 6.22 10.35 13.66
N THR A 185 5.01 9.76 13.73
CA THR A 185 4.30 9.58 15.01
C THR A 185 3.66 8.20 15.10
N LEU A 186 3.68 7.62 16.29
CA LEU A 186 3.00 6.36 16.61
C LEU A 186 1.98 6.60 17.73
N LEU A 187 0.82 5.97 17.64
CA LEU A 187 -0.12 5.82 18.74
C LEU A 187 -0.06 4.39 19.24
N GLU A 188 0.27 4.21 20.49
CA GLU A 188 0.19 2.95 21.22
C GLU A 188 -0.95 2.99 22.22
N GLY A 189 -1.52 1.83 22.52
CA GLY A 189 -2.59 1.76 23.51
C GLY A 189 -2.83 0.37 24.05
N SER A 190 -3.64 0.35 25.10
CA SER A 190 -4.17 -0.89 25.70
C SER A 190 -5.64 -0.70 26.05
N VAL A 191 -6.38 -1.79 25.99
CA VAL A 191 -7.80 -1.84 26.31
C VAL A 191 -8.05 -2.91 27.36
N ARG A 192 -8.78 -2.56 28.42
CA ARG A 192 -9.28 -3.50 29.42
C ARG A 192 -10.79 -3.37 29.54
N ARG A 193 -11.49 -4.45 29.28
CA ARG A 193 -12.95 -4.54 29.49
C ARG A 193 -13.24 -5.39 30.74
N MET A 194 -14.14 -4.89 31.58
CA MET A 194 -14.63 -5.57 32.78
C MET A 194 -16.15 -5.41 32.82
N GLY A 195 -16.88 -6.40 32.29
CA GLY A 195 -18.32 -6.33 32.13
C GLY A 195 -18.73 -5.17 31.22
N ASN A 196 -19.44 -4.17 31.77
CA ASN A 196 -19.89 -2.99 31.05
C ASN A 196 -18.92 -1.79 31.14
N ARG A 197 -17.78 -1.94 31.80
CA ARG A 197 -16.77 -0.87 31.90
C ARG A 197 -15.59 -1.14 30.98
N VAL A 198 -15.10 -0.08 30.35
CA VAL A 198 -13.96 -0.10 29.44
C VAL A 198 -12.95 0.94 29.89
N ARG A 199 -11.71 0.48 30.07
CA ARG A 199 -10.56 1.37 30.25
C ARG A 199 -9.68 1.32 29.01
N VAL A 200 -9.41 2.49 28.44
CA VAL A 200 -8.52 2.68 27.28
C VAL A 200 -7.38 3.58 27.72
N SER A 201 -6.15 3.08 27.64
CA SER A 201 -4.93 3.86 27.89
C SER A 201 -4.19 4.03 26.59
N VAL A 202 -3.82 5.27 26.25
CA VAL A 202 -3.15 5.58 24.96
C VAL A 202 -2.01 6.54 25.18
N GLN A 203 -1.00 6.43 24.31
CA GLN A 203 0.14 7.33 24.26
C GLN A 203 0.55 7.64 22.83
N LEU A 204 0.84 8.90 22.55
CA LEU A 204 1.34 9.39 21.28
C LEU A 204 2.85 9.61 21.39
N ILE A 205 3.62 9.02 20.49
CA ILE A 205 5.08 8.97 20.54
C ILE A 205 5.67 9.60 19.28
N ASP A 206 6.64 10.50 19.44
CA ASP A 206 7.53 10.94 18.36
C ASP A 206 8.46 9.79 17.99
N ALA A 207 8.23 9.18 16.83
CA ALA A 207 8.95 7.98 16.39
C ALA A 207 10.46 8.22 16.17
N GLU A 208 10.88 9.45 15.84
CA GLU A 208 12.30 9.75 15.60
C GLU A 208 13.11 9.83 16.89
N ASN A 209 12.51 10.38 17.96
CA ASN A 209 13.19 10.68 19.22
C ASN A 209 12.79 9.76 20.37
N ASP A 210 11.87 8.84 20.14
CA ASP A 210 11.26 7.96 21.16
C ASP A 210 10.75 8.75 22.37
N ARG A 211 10.06 9.88 22.08
CA ARG A 211 9.59 10.80 23.09
C ARG A 211 8.07 10.83 23.14
N HIS A 212 7.51 10.66 24.32
CA HIS A 212 6.09 10.82 24.55
C HIS A 212 5.67 12.26 24.26
N LEU A 213 4.76 12.46 23.32
CA LEU A 213 4.15 13.75 23.01
C LEU A 213 2.93 13.99 23.89
N TRP A 214 2.19 12.92 24.19
CA TRP A 214 0.95 12.97 24.92
C TRP A 214 0.57 11.57 25.42
N ALA A 215 -0.11 11.46 26.56
CA ALA A 215 -0.70 10.23 27.09
C ALA A 215 -1.99 10.52 27.83
N GLU A 216 -2.96 9.60 27.75
CA GLU A 216 -4.25 9.75 28.45
C GLU A 216 -4.90 8.39 28.74
N ASP A 217 -5.66 8.37 29.84
CA ASP A 217 -6.47 7.24 30.29
C ASP A 217 -7.96 7.61 30.22
N TYR A 218 -8.76 6.75 29.63
CA TYR A 218 -10.21 6.82 29.61
C TYR A 218 -10.78 5.67 30.45
N ASP A 219 -11.74 5.96 31.32
CA ASP A 219 -12.50 4.97 32.08
C ASP A 219 -13.99 5.32 31.93
N ARG A 220 -14.74 4.56 31.14
CA ARG A 220 -16.10 4.84 30.71
C ARG A 220 -16.95 3.56 30.65
N ASP A 221 -18.26 3.74 30.52
CA ASP A 221 -19.15 2.64 30.20
C ASP A 221 -19.02 2.24 28.73
N LEU A 222 -19.31 0.98 28.40
CA LEU A 222 -19.20 0.43 27.04
C LEU A 222 -20.03 1.23 26.02
N THR A 223 -21.18 1.76 26.45
CA THR A 223 -22.04 2.63 25.62
C THR A 223 -21.39 3.95 25.21
N ASP A 224 -20.35 4.37 25.93
CA ASP A 224 -19.63 5.61 25.71
C ASP A 224 -18.30 5.43 24.94
N VAL A 225 -18.00 4.22 24.50
CA VAL A 225 -16.75 3.90 23.77
C VAL A 225 -16.57 4.77 22.53
N PHE A 226 -17.65 5.08 21.82
CA PHE A 226 -17.62 5.95 20.63
C PHE A 226 -17.21 7.40 20.98
N ALA A 227 -17.60 7.89 22.17
CA ALA A 227 -17.18 9.21 22.62
C ALA A 227 -15.66 9.25 22.89
N ILE A 228 -15.09 8.14 23.40
CA ILE A 228 -13.63 8.00 23.57
C ILE A 228 -12.92 8.10 22.23
N GLN A 229 -13.39 7.36 21.22
CA GLN A 229 -12.77 7.31 19.89
C GLN A 229 -12.79 8.68 19.20
N THR A 230 -13.91 9.39 19.29
CA THR A 230 -14.06 10.75 18.73
C THR A 230 -13.16 11.75 19.45
N ASP A 231 -13.14 11.74 20.80
CA ASP A 231 -12.30 12.63 21.59
C ASP A 231 -10.80 12.37 21.32
N LEU A 232 -10.43 11.11 21.23
CA LEU A 232 -9.06 10.68 20.92
C LEU A 232 -8.61 11.18 19.54
N ALA A 233 -9.44 11.02 18.50
CA ALA A 233 -9.13 11.52 17.18
C ALA A 233 -8.92 13.04 17.14
N ARG A 234 -9.76 13.80 17.86
CA ARG A 234 -9.62 15.27 17.99
C ARG A 234 -8.35 15.68 18.74
N LYS A 235 -8.02 14.99 19.82
CA LYS A 235 -6.81 15.27 20.62
C LYS A 235 -5.54 14.96 19.81
N ILE A 236 -5.51 13.86 19.08
CA ILE A 236 -4.41 13.52 18.18
C ILE A 236 -4.27 14.58 17.09
N ALA A 237 -5.37 14.97 16.43
CA ALA A 237 -5.35 16.00 15.42
C ALA A 237 -4.78 17.32 15.99
N SER A 238 -5.21 17.71 17.20
CA SER A 238 -4.69 18.89 17.89
C SER A 238 -3.20 18.76 18.22
N ALA A 239 -2.76 17.62 18.75
CA ALA A 239 -1.35 17.37 19.09
C ALA A 239 -0.44 17.43 17.85
N LEU A 240 -0.93 16.96 16.70
CA LEU A 240 -0.23 17.00 15.41
C LEU A 240 -0.47 18.32 14.65
N GLN A 241 -1.16 19.28 15.25
CA GLN A 241 -1.52 20.57 14.63
C GLN A 241 -2.25 20.40 13.28
N ALA A 242 -3.04 19.35 13.15
CA ALA A 242 -3.88 19.13 11.98
C ALA A 242 -5.10 20.04 12.01
N LYS A 243 -5.48 20.53 10.83
CA LYS A 243 -6.67 21.36 10.66
C LYS A 243 -7.87 20.47 10.41
N LEU A 244 -8.93 20.67 11.21
CA LEU A 244 -10.21 20.00 11.03
C LEU A 244 -11.20 20.98 10.39
N SER A 245 -11.75 20.61 9.25
CA SER A 245 -12.87 21.32 8.65
C SER A 245 -14.17 21.06 9.42
N PRO A 246 -15.21 21.94 9.30
CA PRO A 246 -16.51 21.70 9.92
C PRO A 246 -17.15 20.37 9.50
N ASN A 247 -16.98 19.95 8.24
CA ASN A 247 -17.51 18.69 7.73
C ASN A 247 -16.80 17.47 8.32
N GLU A 248 -15.47 17.51 8.44
CA GLU A 248 -14.70 16.45 9.10
C GLU A 248 -15.12 16.32 10.57
N ASN A 249 -15.28 17.44 11.28
CA ASN A 249 -15.76 17.43 12.66
C ASN A 249 -17.15 16.78 12.80
N ALA A 250 -18.09 17.11 11.90
CA ALA A 250 -19.43 16.52 11.90
C ALA A 250 -19.40 15.00 11.62
N ARG A 251 -18.46 14.53 10.77
CA ARG A 251 -18.29 13.09 10.51
C ARG A 251 -17.70 12.35 11.70
N LEU A 252 -16.81 12.97 12.49
CA LEU A 252 -16.26 12.36 13.69
C LEU A 252 -17.32 12.10 14.77
N ASP A 253 -18.39 12.88 14.80
CA ASP A 253 -19.48 12.73 15.80
C ASP A 253 -20.48 11.62 15.47
N ARG A 254 -20.36 10.98 14.31
CA ARG A 254 -21.27 9.91 13.90
C ARG A 254 -20.94 8.60 14.59
N ARG A 255 -21.97 7.94 15.13
CA ARG A 255 -21.85 6.64 15.80
C ARG A 255 -22.23 5.52 14.82
N PRO A 256 -21.46 4.40 14.79
CA PRO A 256 -21.79 3.24 13.93
C PRO A 256 -23.16 2.61 14.24
N THR A 257 -23.48 2.49 15.52
CA THR A 257 -24.74 1.93 16.03
C THR A 257 -25.00 2.44 17.46
N LYS A 258 -26.22 2.24 17.95
CA LYS A 258 -26.58 2.52 19.35
C LYS A 258 -26.63 1.25 20.20
N ASP A 259 -26.62 0.08 19.55
CA ASP A 259 -26.68 -1.23 20.19
C ASP A 259 -25.27 -1.79 20.40
N SER A 260 -24.91 -2.09 21.64
CA SER A 260 -23.57 -2.58 21.99
C SER A 260 -23.31 -4.00 21.50
N ASP A 261 -24.34 -4.86 21.40
CA ASP A 261 -24.18 -6.24 20.95
C ASP A 261 -24.04 -6.27 19.41
N ALA A 262 -24.83 -5.42 18.73
CA ALA A 262 -24.66 -5.20 17.29
C ALA A 262 -23.25 -4.65 16.95
N TYR A 263 -22.73 -3.76 17.79
CA TYR A 263 -21.37 -3.24 17.61
C TYR A 263 -20.29 -4.34 17.72
N LEU A 264 -20.42 -5.21 18.73
CA LEU A 264 -19.45 -6.31 18.91
C LEU A 264 -19.45 -7.29 17.73
N LEU A 265 -20.64 -7.59 17.17
CA LEU A 265 -20.76 -8.43 15.97
C LEU A 265 -20.18 -7.73 14.74
N TYR A 266 -20.45 -6.42 14.58
CA TYR A 266 -19.90 -5.62 13.49
C TYR A 266 -18.36 -5.63 13.49
N VAL A 267 -17.73 -5.42 14.65
CA VAL A 267 -16.28 -5.43 14.79
C VAL A 267 -15.70 -6.80 14.42
N GLN A 268 -16.34 -7.90 14.85
CA GLN A 268 -15.91 -9.25 14.47
C GLN A 268 -16.06 -9.48 12.96
N ALA A 269 -17.20 -9.07 12.37
CA ALA A 269 -17.44 -9.16 10.94
C ALA A 269 -16.36 -8.40 10.15
N HIS A 270 -16.04 -7.18 10.60
CA HIS A 270 -15.03 -6.32 9.97
C HIS A 270 -13.62 -6.93 10.06
N ASP A 271 -13.26 -7.56 11.18
CA ASP A 271 -11.99 -8.29 11.30
C ASP A 271 -11.90 -9.44 10.30
N TYR A 272 -12.94 -10.27 10.19
CA TYR A 272 -12.98 -11.37 9.21
C TYR A 272 -12.93 -10.87 7.76
N ALA A 273 -13.66 -9.80 7.44
CA ALA A 273 -13.70 -9.22 6.09
C ALA A 273 -12.35 -8.64 5.64
N ASN A 274 -11.55 -8.12 6.59
CA ASN A 274 -10.27 -7.47 6.32
C ASN A 274 -9.05 -8.35 6.58
N ARG A 275 -9.20 -9.67 6.64
CA ARG A 275 -8.06 -10.59 6.71
C ARG A 275 -7.27 -10.59 5.40
N PRO A 276 -5.92 -10.66 5.47
CA PRO A 276 -5.07 -10.61 4.28
C PRO A 276 -5.35 -11.72 3.27
N ASP A 277 -5.69 -12.91 3.77
CA ASP A 277 -5.92 -14.11 2.99
C ASP A 277 -7.21 -14.07 2.16
N ARG A 278 -8.21 -13.29 2.59
CA ARG A 278 -9.54 -13.15 1.95
C ARG A 278 -10.11 -14.47 1.45
N LEU A 279 -9.89 -15.56 2.20
CA LEU A 279 -10.36 -16.90 1.83
C LEU A 279 -11.89 -16.95 1.79
N ARG A 280 -12.42 -17.91 1.04
CA ARG A 280 -13.87 -18.14 0.95
C ARG A 280 -14.51 -18.35 2.34
N GLU A 281 -13.87 -19.15 3.20
CA GLU A 281 -14.33 -19.43 4.56
C GLU A 281 -14.41 -18.17 5.43
N THR A 282 -13.35 -17.33 5.41
CA THR A 282 -13.30 -16.09 6.19
C THR A 282 -14.32 -15.07 5.69
N SER A 283 -14.55 -15.01 4.37
CA SER A 283 -15.59 -14.17 3.76
C SER A 283 -17.00 -14.60 4.15
N LEU A 284 -17.30 -15.91 4.13
CA LEU A 284 -18.59 -16.44 4.58
C LEU A 284 -18.84 -16.17 6.07
N LYS A 285 -17.79 -16.22 6.90
CA LYS A 285 -17.93 -15.88 8.32
C LYS A 285 -18.20 -14.40 8.53
N ALA A 286 -17.57 -13.53 7.76
CA ALA A 286 -17.85 -12.10 7.78
C ALA A 286 -19.30 -11.81 7.35
N GLU A 287 -19.78 -12.46 6.29
CA GLU A 287 -21.16 -12.38 5.81
C GLU A 287 -22.17 -12.74 6.92
N GLU A 288 -22.00 -13.91 7.56
CA GLU A 288 -22.85 -14.37 8.67
C GLU A 288 -22.91 -13.32 9.81
N LEU A 289 -21.76 -12.77 10.19
CA LEU A 289 -21.67 -11.81 11.30
C LEU A 289 -22.28 -10.45 10.94
N TYR A 290 -22.13 -9.98 9.69
CA TYR A 290 -22.81 -8.76 9.24
C TYR A 290 -24.32 -8.95 9.20
N GLU A 291 -24.82 -10.11 8.75
CA GLU A 291 -26.27 -10.42 8.79
C GLU A 291 -26.81 -10.46 10.22
N GLN A 292 -26.07 -11.03 11.17
CA GLN A 292 -26.43 -10.99 12.59
C GLN A 292 -26.43 -9.56 13.13
N THR A 293 -25.47 -8.73 12.75
CA THR A 293 -25.43 -7.30 13.11
C THR A 293 -26.68 -6.57 12.61
N ILE A 294 -27.05 -6.76 11.35
CA ILE A 294 -28.23 -6.14 10.73
C ILE A 294 -29.51 -6.62 11.41
N LYS A 295 -29.56 -7.87 11.84
CA LYS A 295 -30.71 -8.43 12.57
C LYS A 295 -30.91 -7.76 13.93
N LEU A 296 -29.83 -7.41 14.64
CA LEU A 296 -29.88 -6.67 15.91
C LEU A 296 -30.14 -5.18 15.69
N ASP A 297 -29.45 -4.56 14.74
CA ASP A 297 -29.63 -3.16 14.36
C ASP A 297 -29.90 -3.02 12.86
N PRO A 298 -31.17 -3.04 12.45
CA PRO A 298 -31.58 -2.86 11.05
C PRO A 298 -31.24 -1.48 10.45
N ASN A 299 -30.77 -0.54 11.27
CA ASN A 299 -30.36 0.80 10.84
C ASN A 299 -28.83 0.95 10.76
N SER A 300 -28.07 -0.11 10.94
CA SER A 300 -26.61 -0.10 10.84
C SER A 300 -26.15 0.03 9.38
N ALA A 301 -26.00 1.27 8.90
CA ALA A 301 -25.54 1.54 7.53
C ALA A 301 -24.16 0.93 7.24
N LEU A 302 -23.25 0.93 8.23
CA LEU A 302 -21.92 0.33 8.11
C LEU A 302 -21.96 -1.18 7.94
N ALA A 303 -22.89 -1.89 8.61
CA ALA A 303 -23.03 -3.32 8.45
C ALA A 303 -23.54 -3.69 7.04
N PHE A 304 -24.48 -2.93 6.49
CA PHE A 304 -24.90 -3.08 5.10
C PHE A 304 -23.77 -2.81 4.11
N ALA A 305 -22.95 -1.76 4.33
CA ALA A 305 -21.81 -1.46 3.48
C ALA A 305 -20.76 -2.58 3.53
N GLY A 306 -20.43 -3.09 4.72
CA GLY A 306 -19.51 -4.20 4.91
C GLY A 306 -20.00 -5.48 4.24
N LEU A 307 -21.28 -5.83 4.42
CA LEU A 307 -21.91 -6.99 3.77
C LEU A 307 -21.83 -6.88 2.24
N SER A 308 -22.17 -5.72 1.68
CA SER A 308 -22.07 -5.47 0.23
C SER A 308 -20.66 -5.65 -0.30
N THR A 309 -19.63 -5.18 0.43
CA THR A 309 -18.24 -5.33 0.04
C THR A 309 -17.82 -6.81 0.03
N VAL A 310 -18.20 -7.57 1.06
CA VAL A 310 -17.96 -9.02 1.12
C VAL A 310 -18.65 -9.75 -0.02
N GLU A 311 -19.91 -9.46 -0.30
CA GLU A 311 -20.66 -10.07 -1.39
C GLU A 311 -20.07 -9.73 -2.77
N SER A 312 -19.61 -8.48 -2.97
CA SER A 312 -18.91 -8.07 -4.19
C SER A 312 -17.62 -8.85 -4.40
N TRP A 313 -16.84 -9.07 -3.33
CA TRP A 313 -15.64 -9.89 -3.37
C TRP A 313 -15.96 -11.36 -3.62
N MET A 314 -16.96 -11.92 -2.95
CA MET A 314 -17.43 -13.30 -3.16
C MET A 314 -17.90 -13.52 -4.60
N TYR A 315 -18.63 -12.55 -5.19
CA TYR A 315 -19.02 -12.57 -6.59
C TYR A 315 -17.79 -12.61 -7.52
N HIS A 316 -16.83 -11.74 -7.26
CA HIS A 316 -15.63 -11.63 -8.10
C HIS A 316 -14.76 -12.88 -8.07
N SER A 317 -14.56 -13.46 -6.88
CA SER A 317 -13.52 -14.47 -6.66
C SER A 317 -14.03 -15.91 -6.61
N TYR A 318 -15.26 -16.13 -6.14
CA TYR A 318 -15.73 -17.49 -5.81
C TYR A 318 -17.07 -17.85 -6.40
N GLU A 319 -18.07 -16.97 -6.33
CA GLU A 319 -19.47 -17.26 -6.65
C GLU A 319 -20.07 -16.21 -7.59
N PRO A 320 -19.69 -16.17 -8.89
CA PRO A 320 -20.16 -15.19 -9.84
C PRO A 320 -21.62 -15.48 -10.27
N THR A 321 -22.55 -15.42 -9.30
CA THR A 321 -23.98 -15.67 -9.51
C THR A 321 -24.77 -14.37 -9.56
N ALA A 322 -25.88 -14.33 -10.31
CA ALA A 322 -26.76 -13.18 -10.37
C ALA A 322 -27.28 -12.77 -8.98
N VAL A 323 -27.53 -13.76 -8.11
CA VAL A 323 -28.00 -13.53 -6.73
C VAL A 323 -26.97 -12.76 -5.91
N ARG A 324 -25.69 -13.16 -5.95
CA ARG A 324 -24.61 -12.46 -5.26
C ARG A 324 -24.48 -11.01 -5.73
N ARG A 325 -24.47 -10.81 -7.05
CA ARG A 325 -24.38 -9.49 -7.67
C ARG A 325 -25.53 -8.57 -7.22
N GLU A 326 -26.75 -9.10 -7.21
CA GLU A 326 -27.94 -8.34 -6.81
C GLU A 326 -27.94 -8.02 -5.31
N ASN A 327 -27.53 -8.96 -4.46
CA ASN A 327 -27.40 -8.77 -3.03
C ASN A 327 -26.38 -7.67 -2.72
N ALA A 328 -25.18 -7.74 -3.31
CA ALA A 328 -24.15 -6.72 -3.15
C ALA A 328 -24.71 -5.31 -3.47
N ARG A 329 -25.40 -5.19 -4.61
CA ARG A 329 -26.01 -3.94 -5.03
C ARG A 329 -27.12 -3.46 -4.07
N ARG A 330 -27.99 -4.36 -3.65
CA ARG A 330 -29.07 -4.06 -2.72
C ARG A 330 -28.53 -3.56 -1.38
N ASN A 331 -27.53 -4.22 -0.82
CA ASN A 331 -26.96 -3.87 0.47
C ASN A 331 -26.19 -2.53 0.43
N ALA A 332 -25.46 -2.23 -0.66
CA ALA A 332 -24.85 -0.92 -0.84
C ALA A 332 -25.89 0.21 -0.91
N ASN A 333 -26.95 0.00 -1.66
CA ASN A 333 -28.05 0.97 -1.76
C ASN A 333 -28.76 1.17 -0.44
N GLU A 334 -28.94 0.11 0.35
CA GLU A 334 -29.55 0.21 1.68
C GLU A 334 -28.66 0.99 2.65
N ALA A 335 -27.35 0.76 2.63
CA ALA A 335 -26.39 1.56 3.39
C ALA A 335 -26.54 3.07 3.07
N LEU A 336 -26.60 3.43 1.80
CA LEU A 336 -26.75 4.82 1.36
C LEU A 336 -28.18 5.36 1.55
N ARG A 337 -29.20 4.51 1.56
CA ARG A 337 -30.57 4.93 1.95
C ARG A 337 -30.63 5.33 3.42
N LEU A 338 -29.97 4.56 4.29
CA LEU A 338 -29.88 4.84 5.72
C LEU A 338 -29.01 6.05 6.01
N GLN A 339 -27.88 6.17 5.29
CA GLN A 339 -26.91 7.25 5.45
C GLN A 339 -26.36 7.67 4.08
N PRO A 340 -26.98 8.68 3.41
CA PRO A 340 -26.66 9.06 2.02
C PRO A 340 -25.23 9.57 1.79
N ASP A 341 -24.53 10.01 2.82
CA ASP A 341 -23.16 10.53 2.77
C ASP A 341 -22.17 9.61 3.49
N LEU A 342 -22.48 8.30 3.60
CA LEU A 342 -21.60 7.29 4.17
C LEU A 342 -20.50 6.92 3.15
N PRO A 343 -19.24 7.28 3.39
CA PRO A 343 -18.18 7.02 2.41
C PRO A 343 -17.92 5.51 2.22
N GLU A 344 -18.07 4.69 3.24
CA GLU A 344 -18.00 3.23 3.17
C GLU A 344 -19.15 2.66 2.31
N GLY A 345 -20.32 3.28 2.33
CA GLY A 345 -21.45 2.93 1.45
C GLY A 345 -21.13 3.23 -0.02
N HIS A 346 -20.51 4.37 -0.31
CA HIS A 346 -20.03 4.71 -1.65
C HIS A 346 -18.93 3.76 -2.11
N LEU A 347 -17.99 3.40 -1.23
CA LEU A 347 -16.96 2.40 -1.53
C LEU A 347 -17.58 1.04 -1.90
N ALA A 348 -18.56 0.57 -1.12
CA ALA A 348 -19.29 -0.68 -1.37
C ALA A 348 -20.08 -0.64 -2.69
N LEU A 349 -20.78 0.47 -2.97
CA LEU A 349 -21.51 0.64 -4.22
C LEU A 349 -20.54 0.68 -5.42
N GLY A 350 -19.40 1.34 -5.28
CA GLY A 350 -18.32 1.33 -6.26
C GLY A 350 -17.85 -0.08 -6.59
N TYR A 351 -17.59 -0.92 -5.59
CA TYR A 351 -17.20 -2.32 -5.80
C TYR A 351 -18.33 -3.14 -6.47
N SER A 352 -19.58 -2.91 -6.12
CA SER A 352 -20.70 -3.60 -6.78
C SER A 352 -20.82 -3.27 -8.26
N TYR A 353 -20.54 -2.03 -8.68
CA TYR A 353 -20.43 -1.63 -10.09
C TYR A 353 -19.19 -2.21 -10.76
N TYR A 354 -18.05 -2.18 -10.08
CA TYR A 354 -16.75 -2.62 -10.61
C TYR A 354 -16.73 -4.13 -10.89
N TYR A 355 -17.04 -4.94 -9.88
CA TYR A 355 -17.02 -6.39 -10.00
C TYR A 355 -18.29 -6.96 -10.65
N GLY A 356 -19.46 -6.43 -10.26
CA GLY A 356 -20.75 -6.98 -10.68
C GLY A 356 -21.11 -6.66 -12.11
N ASP A 357 -20.94 -5.40 -12.53
CA ASP A 357 -21.41 -4.92 -13.83
C ASP A 357 -20.29 -4.57 -14.80
N ARG A 358 -19.04 -4.49 -14.34
CA ARG A 358 -17.90 -3.89 -15.08
C ARG A 358 -18.21 -2.47 -15.58
N ASP A 359 -19.08 -1.75 -14.84
CA ASP A 359 -19.38 -0.34 -15.12
C ASP A 359 -18.35 0.56 -14.46
N TYR A 360 -17.21 0.71 -15.14
CA TYR A 360 -16.06 1.46 -14.65
C TYR A 360 -16.38 2.94 -14.41
N GLN A 361 -17.31 3.51 -15.18
CA GLN A 361 -17.63 4.92 -15.01
C GLN A 361 -18.45 5.18 -13.74
N ARG A 362 -19.49 4.37 -13.48
CA ARG A 362 -20.24 4.48 -12.22
C ARG A 362 -19.39 4.12 -11.03
N ALA A 363 -18.58 3.07 -11.14
CA ALA A 363 -17.68 2.68 -10.06
C ALA A 363 -16.70 3.82 -9.69
N LEU A 364 -16.07 4.48 -10.68
CA LEU A 364 -15.18 5.63 -10.43
C LEU A 364 -15.89 6.78 -9.74
N THR A 365 -17.13 7.07 -10.12
CA THR A 365 -17.92 8.14 -9.48
C THR A 365 -18.08 7.88 -7.99
N GLU A 366 -18.42 6.65 -7.61
CA GLU A 366 -18.61 6.26 -6.21
C GLU A 366 -17.28 6.24 -5.45
N PHE A 367 -16.21 5.71 -6.04
CA PHE A 367 -14.89 5.70 -5.41
C PHE A 367 -14.29 7.11 -5.24
N GLU A 368 -14.54 8.05 -6.16
CA GLU A 368 -14.10 9.44 -6.00
C GLU A 368 -14.86 10.15 -4.86
N ILE A 369 -16.14 9.82 -4.63
CA ILE A 369 -16.89 10.29 -3.46
C ILE A 369 -16.26 9.72 -2.18
N ALA A 370 -16.04 8.42 -2.13
CA ALA A 370 -15.40 7.77 -0.98
C ALA A 370 -14.02 8.35 -0.68
N LYS A 371 -13.17 8.51 -1.70
CA LYS A 371 -11.83 9.10 -1.58
C LYS A 371 -11.85 10.53 -1.05
N ARG A 372 -12.80 11.37 -1.52
CA ARG A 372 -12.95 12.75 -1.03
C ARG A 372 -13.25 12.78 0.46
N ASP A 373 -14.06 11.85 0.95
CA ASP A 373 -14.58 11.85 2.31
C ASP A 373 -13.77 10.97 3.28
N LEU A 374 -12.95 10.05 2.74
CA LEU A 374 -11.93 9.25 3.42
C LEU A 374 -10.57 9.43 2.70
N PRO A 375 -9.92 10.57 2.82
CA PRO A 375 -8.70 10.89 2.06
C PRO A 375 -7.47 10.03 2.43
N ASN A 376 -7.55 9.25 3.50
CA ASN A 376 -6.52 8.31 3.94
C ASN A 376 -6.93 6.84 3.74
N GLU A 377 -8.04 6.58 3.02
CA GLU A 377 -8.47 5.21 2.71
C GLU A 377 -7.68 4.65 1.52
N ALA A 378 -6.74 3.74 1.80
CA ALA A 378 -5.86 3.16 0.79
C ALA A 378 -6.63 2.37 -0.28
N ASP A 379 -7.70 1.68 0.10
CA ASP A 379 -8.52 0.86 -0.78
C ASP A 379 -9.22 1.70 -1.85
N ALA A 380 -9.67 2.92 -1.53
CA ALA A 380 -10.28 3.81 -2.52
C ALA A 380 -9.29 4.17 -3.65
N TYR A 381 -8.05 4.48 -3.30
CA TYR A 381 -7.00 4.76 -4.28
C TYR A 381 -6.64 3.52 -5.10
N SER A 382 -6.53 2.36 -4.46
CA SER A 382 -6.24 1.08 -5.14
C SER A 382 -7.35 0.70 -6.12
N ALA A 383 -8.62 0.87 -5.75
CA ALA A 383 -9.77 0.59 -6.61
C ALA A 383 -9.82 1.53 -7.82
N ILE A 384 -9.58 2.84 -7.61
CA ILE A 384 -9.48 3.82 -8.70
C ILE A 384 -8.33 3.45 -9.64
N ALA A 385 -7.16 3.11 -9.09
CA ALA A 385 -6.00 2.69 -9.88
C ALA A 385 -6.27 1.45 -10.72
N ALA A 386 -6.95 0.44 -10.16
CA ALA A 386 -7.33 -0.77 -10.86
C ALA A 386 -8.26 -0.48 -12.05
N ILE A 387 -9.24 0.41 -11.87
CA ILE A 387 -10.13 0.82 -12.97
C ILE A 387 -9.37 1.63 -14.03
N GLN A 388 -8.50 2.56 -13.62
CA GLN A 388 -7.70 3.35 -14.56
C GLN A 388 -6.78 2.46 -15.41
N ARG A 389 -6.21 1.40 -14.82
CA ARG A 389 -5.49 0.34 -15.54
C ARG A 389 -6.37 -0.30 -16.62
N ARG A 390 -7.61 -0.66 -16.28
CA ARG A 390 -8.58 -1.24 -17.22
C ARG A 390 -8.98 -0.26 -18.33
N GLN A 391 -9.01 1.03 -18.04
CA GLN A 391 -9.23 2.10 -19.02
C GLN A 391 -7.99 2.45 -19.86
N GLY A 392 -6.85 1.79 -19.65
CA GLY A 392 -5.59 2.11 -20.32
C GLY A 392 -4.91 3.40 -19.84
N LYS A 393 -5.38 3.98 -18.74
CA LYS A 393 -4.81 5.20 -18.11
C LYS A 393 -3.68 4.83 -17.16
N TRP A 394 -2.57 4.35 -17.75
CA TRP A 394 -1.47 3.73 -17.00
C TRP A 394 -0.77 4.68 -16.04
N ALA A 395 -0.56 5.95 -16.45
CA ALA A 395 0.12 6.94 -15.61
C ALA A 395 -0.70 7.32 -14.37
N GLU A 396 -2.01 7.54 -14.54
CA GLU A 396 -2.93 7.84 -13.46
C GLU A 396 -3.10 6.64 -12.52
N SER A 397 -3.16 5.43 -13.09
CA SER A 397 -3.18 4.18 -12.33
C SER A 397 -1.95 4.06 -11.44
N THR A 398 -0.76 4.27 -12.00
CA THR A 398 0.51 4.25 -11.25
C THR A 398 0.50 5.26 -10.11
N ALA A 399 0.10 6.52 -10.36
CA ALA A 399 0.05 7.56 -9.33
C ALA A 399 -0.91 7.22 -8.18
N ASN A 400 -2.07 6.61 -8.47
CA ASN A 400 -3.01 6.19 -7.44
C ASN A 400 -2.50 4.95 -6.67
N PHE A 401 -1.82 3.98 -7.32
CA PHE A 401 -1.16 2.89 -6.60
C PHE A 401 0.00 3.38 -5.72
N GLU A 402 0.79 4.37 -6.15
CA GLU A 402 1.80 5.02 -5.31
C GLU A 402 1.18 5.64 -4.06
N LYS A 403 0.06 6.37 -4.23
CA LYS A 403 -0.65 6.97 -3.11
C LYS A 403 -1.19 5.89 -2.18
N SER A 404 -1.87 4.85 -2.69
CA SER A 404 -2.35 3.70 -1.91
C SER A 404 -1.22 3.04 -1.12
N THR A 405 -0.10 2.73 -1.79
CA THR A 405 1.08 2.12 -1.14
C THR A 405 1.70 3.05 -0.08
N SER A 406 1.62 4.37 -0.25
CA SER A 406 2.11 5.31 0.76
C SER A 406 1.25 5.32 2.03
N LEU A 407 -0.05 5.01 1.91
CA LEU A 407 -1.00 4.90 3.01
C LEU A 407 -1.00 3.49 3.63
N ASP A 408 -0.70 2.47 2.83
CA ASP A 408 -0.67 1.07 3.27
C ASP A 408 0.57 0.32 2.75
N PRO A 409 1.78 0.66 3.27
CA PRO A 409 3.06 0.21 2.71
C PRO A 409 3.37 -1.27 2.88
N LYS A 410 2.63 -1.98 3.75
CA LYS A 410 2.77 -3.42 4.01
C LYS A 410 1.52 -4.22 3.64
N ASN A 411 0.60 -3.66 2.89
CA ASN A 411 -0.56 -4.39 2.38
C ASN A 411 -0.15 -5.24 1.18
N ALA A 412 -0.13 -6.56 1.36
CA ALA A 412 0.26 -7.51 0.32
C ALA A 412 -0.61 -7.38 -0.93
N SER A 413 -1.93 -7.15 -0.78
CA SER A 413 -2.86 -7.00 -1.90
C SER A 413 -2.61 -5.72 -2.72
N VAL A 414 -2.35 -4.59 -2.06
CA VAL A 414 -2.00 -3.33 -2.73
C VAL A 414 -0.67 -3.47 -3.47
N LEU A 415 0.36 -4.02 -2.82
CA LEU A 415 1.68 -4.26 -3.41
C LEU A 415 1.59 -5.21 -4.61
N PHE A 416 0.81 -6.28 -4.48
CA PHE A 416 0.52 -7.22 -5.55
C PHE A 416 -0.12 -6.53 -6.76
N ASN A 417 -1.21 -5.79 -6.56
CA ASN A 417 -1.90 -5.08 -7.64
C ASN A 417 -1.03 -4.03 -8.31
N PHE A 418 -0.17 -3.36 -7.54
CA PHE A 418 0.79 -2.42 -8.09
C PHE A 418 1.88 -3.13 -8.92
N GLY A 419 2.36 -4.30 -8.47
CA GLY A 419 3.26 -5.16 -9.24
C GLY A 419 2.64 -5.62 -10.56
N VAL A 420 1.36 -6.03 -10.53
CA VAL A 420 0.59 -6.39 -11.73
C VAL A 420 0.47 -5.21 -12.70
N ASN A 421 0.32 -3.98 -12.20
CA ASN A 421 0.27 -2.77 -13.03
C ASN A 421 1.57 -2.55 -13.82
N TYR A 422 2.73 -2.74 -13.19
CA TYR A 422 4.02 -2.63 -13.86
C TYR A 422 4.31 -3.83 -14.77
N MET A 423 3.93 -5.05 -14.34
CA MET A 423 4.07 -6.25 -15.17
C MET A 423 3.31 -6.13 -16.49
N ALA A 424 2.07 -5.58 -16.47
CA ALA A 424 1.28 -5.33 -17.67
C ALA A 424 1.98 -4.36 -18.64
N GLN A 425 2.67 -3.37 -18.10
CA GLN A 425 3.48 -2.40 -18.86
C GLN A 425 4.87 -2.95 -19.26
N ARG A 426 5.18 -4.19 -18.88
CA ARG A 426 6.47 -4.88 -19.11
C ARG A 426 7.66 -4.26 -18.37
N ASP A 427 7.41 -3.44 -17.34
CA ASP A 427 8.45 -3.06 -16.35
C ASP A 427 8.58 -4.18 -15.32
N PHE A 428 9.22 -5.27 -15.75
CA PHE A 428 9.36 -6.47 -14.92
C PHE A 428 10.28 -6.27 -13.71
N GLU A 429 11.26 -5.36 -13.82
CA GLU A 429 12.18 -5.08 -12.70
C GLU A 429 11.46 -4.41 -11.53
N THR A 430 10.62 -3.44 -11.80
CA THR A 430 9.81 -2.77 -10.78
C THR A 430 8.73 -3.71 -10.24
N ALA A 431 8.09 -4.50 -11.12
CA ALA A 431 7.12 -5.51 -10.72
C ALA A 431 7.71 -6.56 -9.77
N ASP A 432 8.94 -7.05 -10.05
CA ASP A 432 9.64 -8.05 -9.22
C ASP A 432 9.85 -7.54 -7.78
N LYS A 433 10.34 -6.30 -7.63
CA LYS A 433 10.54 -5.66 -6.33
C LYS A 433 9.23 -5.51 -5.55
N LEU A 434 8.12 -5.23 -6.24
CA LEU A 434 6.81 -5.09 -5.61
C LEU A 434 6.25 -6.46 -5.19
N PHE A 435 6.41 -7.51 -6.00
CA PHE A 435 6.03 -8.87 -5.62
C PHE A 435 6.88 -9.39 -4.46
N ASP A 436 8.18 -9.08 -4.39
CA ASP A 436 9.01 -9.40 -3.22
C ASP A 436 8.50 -8.72 -1.95
N ARG A 437 8.09 -7.46 -2.04
CA ARG A 437 7.49 -6.75 -0.91
C ARG A 437 6.13 -7.34 -0.53
N ALA A 438 5.32 -7.76 -1.49
CA ALA A 438 4.04 -8.42 -1.24
C ALA A 438 4.23 -9.76 -0.51
N ILE A 439 5.20 -10.59 -0.95
CA ILE A 439 5.58 -11.85 -0.31
C ILE A 439 6.17 -11.62 1.09
N ALA A 440 6.98 -10.56 1.27
CA ALA A 440 7.51 -10.21 2.59
C ALA A 440 6.40 -9.76 3.57
N ALA A 441 5.33 -9.14 3.05
CA ALA A 441 4.16 -8.74 3.86
C ALA A 441 3.24 -9.94 4.18
N ASP A 442 3.05 -10.84 3.22
CA ASP A 442 2.32 -12.10 3.37
C ASP A 442 3.08 -13.26 2.71
N PRO A 443 3.90 -14.00 3.46
CA PRO A 443 4.67 -15.14 2.94
C PRO A 443 3.83 -16.28 2.38
N ASN A 444 2.56 -16.36 2.73
CA ASN A 444 1.62 -17.39 2.25
C ASN A 444 0.78 -16.92 1.05
N SER A 445 1.02 -15.74 0.53
CA SER A 445 0.26 -15.18 -0.59
C SER A 445 0.42 -16.02 -1.86
N VAL A 446 -0.56 -16.88 -2.10
CA VAL A 446 -0.63 -17.73 -3.31
C VAL A 446 -0.61 -16.86 -4.57
N ALA A 447 -1.33 -15.74 -4.56
CA ALA A 447 -1.39 -14.82 -5.69
C ALA A 447 -0.02 -14.20 -6.02
N ALA A 448 0.73 -13.75 -5.01
CA ALA A 448 2.03 -13.12 -5.21
C ALA A 448 3.08 -14.13 -5.72
N HIS A 449 3.15 -15.33 -5.15
CA HIS A 449 4.02 -16.40 -5.62
C HIS A 449 3.65 -16.86 -7.04
N GLY A 450 2.36 -17.04 -7.33
CA GLY A 450 1.85 -17.41 -8.64
C GLY A 450 2.18 -16.37 -9.71
N MET A 451 1.99 -15.08 -9.40
CA MET A 451 2.28 -14.00 -10.34
C MET A 451 3.79 -13.82 -10.56
N LYS A 452 4.61 -13.97 -9.52
CA LYS A 452 6.07 -13.97 -9.66
C LYS A 452 6.56 -15.13 -10.50
N SER A 453 5.95 -16.31 -10.39
CA SER A 453 6.18 -17.47 -11.27
C SER A 453 5.82 -17.14 -12.73
N ALA A 454 4.63 -16.57 -12.97
CA ALA A 454 4.18 -16.17 -14.30
C ALA A 454 5.08 -15.08 -14.91
N MET A 455 5.49 -14.10 -14.11
CA MET A 455 6.39 -13.03 -14.51
C MET A 455 7.77 -13.55 -14.94
N ALA A 456 8.35 -14.52 -14.22
CA ALA A 456 9.64 -15.10 -14.59
C ALA A 456 9.61 -15.76 -15.99
N ILE A 457 8.49 -16.39 -16.33
CA ILE A 457 8.25 -16.94 -17.66
C ILE A 457 8.07 -15.83 -18.70
N ALA A 458 7.26 -14.82 -18.39
CA ALA A 458 6.99 -13.72 -19.29
C ALA A 458 8.24 -12.86 -19.57
N TRP A 459 9.08 -12.65 -18.56
CA TRP A 459 10.29 -11.82 -18.68
C TRP A 459 11.44 -12.57 -19.36
N LYS A 460 11.82 -13.72 -18.81
CA LYS A 460 13.06 -14.42 -19.18
C LYS A 460 12.85 -15.83 -19.74
N GLY A 461 11.63 -16.35 -19.71
CA GLY A 461 11.36 -17.75 -20.00
C GLY A 461 11.94 -18.71 -18.95
N ASP A 462 12.17 -18.22 -17.72
CA ASP A 462 12.80 -19.01 -16.64
C ASP A 462 11.77 -19.91 -15.95
N VAL A 463 11.55 -21.08 -16.54
CA VAL A 463 10.65 -22.10 -15.99
C VAL A 463 11.19 -22.76 -14.72
N GLY A 464 12.52 -22.73 -14.51
CA GLY A 464 13.16 -23.26 -13.30
C GLY A 464 12.84 -22.41 -12.08
N PHE A 465 13.07 -21.10 -12.19
CA PHE A 465 12.70 -20.15 -11.15
C PHE A 465 11.18 -20.16 -10.90
N ALA A 466 10.37 -20.21 -11.97
CA ALA A 466 8.91 -20.26 -11.87
C ALA A 466 8.44 -21.48 -11.05
N ALA A 467 9.01 -22.65 -11.28
CA ALA A 467 8.71 -23.86 -10.51
C ALA A 467 9.06 -23.70 -9.02
N ASN A 468 10.23 -23.11 -8.71
CA ASN A 468 10.69 -22.91 -7.33
C ASN A 468 9.78 -21.96 -6.55
N GLN A 469 9.24 -20.91 -7.18
CA GLN A 469 8.28 -20.01 -6.54
C GLN A 469 7.03 -20.73 -6.04
N LEU A 470 6.54 -21.72 -6.81
CA LEU A 470 5.34 -22.47 -6.46
C LEU A 470 5.57 -23.54 -5.37
N VAL A 471 6.81 -23.97 -5.19
CA VAL A 471 7.17 -24.88 -4.07
C VAL A 471 7.13 -24.16 -2.73
N SER A 472 7.36 -22.85 -2.72
CA SER A 472 7.37 -22.04 -1.51
C SER A 472 5.98 -21.86 -0.87
N VAL A 473 4.89 -22.17 -1.59
CA VAL A 473 3.52 -22.12 -1.05
C VAL A 473 3.27 -23.38 -0.22
N PRO A 474 2.89 -23.24 1.08
CA PRO A 474 2.67 -24.37 1.96
C PRO A 474 1.54 -25.29 1.46
N PRO A 475 1.64 -26.61 1.66
CA PRO A 475 0.52 -27.52 1.43
C PRO A 475 -0.71 -27.13 2.26
N GLY A 476 -1.88 -27.14 1.66
CA GLY A 476 -3.13 -26.74 2.33
C GLY A 476 -3.60 -25.31 2.00
N PHE A 477 -2.76 -24.49 1.37
CA PHE A 477 -3.15 -23.16 0.87
C PHE A 477 -3.62 -23.19 -0.60
N ASP A 478 -4.13 -24.33 -1.07
CA ASP A 478 -4.61 -24.51 -2.45
C ASP A 478 -6.02 -25.15 -2.52
N PRO A 479 -7.02 -24.68 -1.74
CA PRO A 479 -8.35 -25.29 -1.74
C PRO A 479 -9.03 -25.19 -3.10
N ASP A 480 -8.75 -24.14 -3.87
CA ASP A 480 -9.37 -23.83 -5.16
C ASP A 480 -8.50 -24.22 -6.35
N GLY A 481 -7.36 -24.88 -6.11
CA GLY A 481 -6.48 -25.43 -7.15
C GLY A 481 -5.65 -24.41 -7.92
N LEU A 482 -5.48 -23.20 -7.41
CA LEU A 482 -4.71 -22.13 -8.06
C LEU A 482 -3.22 -22.51 -8.20
N VAL A 483 -2.61 -23.02 -7.13
CA VAL A 483 -1.21 -23.47 -7.14
C VAL A 483 -1.06 -24.71 -8.01
N THR A 484 -2.01 -25.64 -7.92
CA THR A 484 -2.06 -26.84 -8.76
C THR A 484 -2.10 -26.46 -10.25
N ALA A 485 -2.98 -25.53 -10.64
CA ALA A 485 -3.08 -25.03 -12.01
C ALA A 485 -1.75 -24.40 -12.48
N ALA A 486 -1.12 -23.58 -11.65
CA ALA A 486 0.17 -22.96 -11.96
C ALA A 486 1.30 -24.02 -12.11
N ARG A 487 1.36 -25.03 -11.24
CA ARG A 487 2.32 -26.14 -11.35
C ARG A 487 2.11 -26.94 -12.62
N VAL A 488 0.85 -27.29 -12.96
CA VAL A 488 0.50 -27.98 -14.20
C VAL A 488 0.93 -27.16 -15.41
N TRP A 489 0.70 -25.83 -15.38
CA TRP A 489 1.13 -24.95 -16.46
C TRP A 489 2.65 -24.92 -16.62
N VAL A 490 3.42 -24.74 -15.53
CA VAL A 490 4.89 -24.75 -15.57
C VAL A 490 5.45 -26.09 -16.10
N LEU A 491 4.93 -27.22 -15.62
CA LEU A 491 5.32 -28.56 -16.13
C LEU A 491 4.96 -28.72 -17.60
N THR A 492 3.84 -28.17 -18.04
CA THR A 492 3.43 -28.15 -19.46
C THR A 492 4.42 -27.36 -20.32
N LEU A 493 4.89 -26.20 -19.85
CA LEU A 493 5.93 -25.41 -20.52
C LEU A 493 7.28 -26.17 -20.60
N GLN A 494 7.59 -26.97 -19.59
CA GLN A 494 8.76 -27.86 -19.55
C GLN A 494 8.58 -29.13 -20.42
N ARG A 495 7.43 -29.34 -21.07
CA ARG A 495 7.07 -30.55 -21.81
C ARG A 495 7.00 -31.83 -20.96
N LYS A 496 6.87 -31.70 -19.64
CA LYS A 496 6.73 -32.77 -18.66
C LYS A 496 5.26 -33.17 -18.49
N PHE A 497 4.62 -33.56 -19.57
CA PHE A 497 3.16 -33.78 -19.60
C PHE A 497 2.68 -34.90 -18.68
N ALA A 498 3.47 -35.98 -18.50
CA ALA A 498 3.13 -37.04 -17.56
C ALA A 498 3.18 -36.60 -16.11
N GLU A 499 4.21 -35.80 -15.72
CA GLU A 499 4.31 -35.23 -14.37
C GLU A 499 3.18 -34.23 -14.13
N ALA A 500 2.85 -33.39 -15.12
CA ALA A 500 1.74 -32.46 -15.05
C ALA A 500 0.40 -33.18 -14.80
N LEU A 501 0.17 -34.29 -15.48
CA LEU A 501 -1.03 -35.10 -15.28
C LEU A 501 -1.09 -35.71 -13.87
N GLN A 502 0.03 -36.21 -13.35
CA GLN A 502 0.10 -36.72 -11.96
C GLN A 502 -0.24 -35.66 -10.92
N VAL A 503 0.31 -34.44 -11.07
CA VAL A 503 -0.02 -33.31 -10.18
C VAL A 503 -1.51 -32.99 -10.27
N LEU A 504 -2.08 -32.93 -11.47
CA LEU A 504 -3.48 -32.62 -11.68
C LEU A 504 -4.42 -33.67 -11.08
N GLN A 505 -4.08 -34.95 -11.18
CA GLN A 505 -4.87 -36.08 -10.67
C GLN A 505 -4.97 -36.08 -9.12
N GLN A 506 -3.99 -35.50 -8.41
CA GLN A 506 -4.03 -35.35 -6.95
C GLN A 506 -5.04 -34.32 -6.48
N PHE A 507 -5.44 -33.40 -7.33
CA PHE A 507 -6.44 -32.40 -7.01
C PHE A 507 -7.85 -33.00 -7.04
N GLY A 508 -8.60 -32.87 -5.93
CA GLY A 508 -9.91 -33.50 -5.76
C GLY A 508 -11.08 -32.73 -6.38
N GLY A 509 -10.90 -31.44 -6.75
CA GLY A 509 -11.97 -30.59 -7.27
C GLY A 509 -12.31 -30.87 -8.72
N GLU A 510 -13.54 -30.53 -9.13
CA GLU A 510 -14.00 -30.62 -10.53
C GLU A 510 -13.45 -29.48 -11.39
N THR A 511 -13.22 -28.32 -10.79
CA THR A 511 -12.69 -27.11 -11.44
C THR A 511 -11.50 -26.58 -10.64
N LEU A 512 -10.53 -25.97 -11.34
CA LEU A 512 -9.45 -25.19 -10.75
C LEU A 512 -9.69 -23.71 -11.03
N ILE A 513 -9.37 -22.85 -10.06
CA ILE A 513 -9.50 -21.41 -10.24
C ILE A 513 -8.23 -20.87 -10.91
N TYR A 514 -8.41 -20.15 -12.00
CA TYR A 514 -7.37 -19.33 -12.60
C TYR A 514 -7.62 -17.87 -12.26
N PRO A 515 -6.61 -17.12 -11.80
CA PRO A 515 -6.77 -15.67 -11.60
C PRO A 515 -7.32 -15.03 -12.88
N GLU A 516 -8.34 -14.21 -12.75
CA GLU A 516 -8.96 -13.41 -13.83
C GLU A 516 -9.63 -14.20 -14.96
N ARG A 517 -9.50 -15.56 -14.99
CA ARG A 517 -10.13 -16.44 -15.98
C ARG A 517 -11.30 -17.26 -15.43
N GLY A 518 -11.49 -17.23 -14.11
CA GLY A 518 -12.53 -18.00 -13.46
C GLY A 518 -12.28 -19.51 -13.43
N PRO A 519 -13.32 -20.32 -13.16
CA PRO A 519 -13.21 -21.75 -13.01
C PRO A 519 -12.91 -22.45 -14.35
N CYS A 520 -11.85 -23.28 -14.36
CA CYS A 520 -11.44 -24.12 -15.49
C CYS A 520 -11.74 -25.58 -15.16
N PRO A 521 -12.47 -26.32 -16.02
CA PRO A 521 -12.68 -27.75 -15.81
C PRO A 521 -11.36 -28.51 -15.69
N LYS A 522 -11.17 -29.30 -14.62
CA LYS A 522 -10.02 -30.18 -14.46
C LYS A 522 -9.85 -31.11 -15.64
N SER A 523 -10.96 -31.70 -16.12
CA SER A 523 -11.00 -32.58 -17.27
C SER A 523 -10.54 -31.93 -18.58
N PHE A 524 -10.61 -30.60 -18.73
CA PHE A 524 -10.02 -29.91 -19.89
C PHE A 524 -8.49 -30.01 -19.88
N LEU A 525 -7.87 -29.76 -18.72
CA LEU A 525 -6.42 -29.85 -18.57
C LEU A 525 -5.95 -31.33 -18.75
N GLU A 526 -6.71 -32.28 -18.22
CA GLU A 526 -6.45 -33.71 -18.43
C GLU A 526 -6.51 -34.08 -19.94
N GLY A 527 -7.56 -33.65 -20.63
CA GLY A 527 -7.73 -33.87 -22.06
C GLY A 527 -6.59 -33.26 -22.89
N PHE A 528 -6.20 -32.01 -22.56
CA PHE A 528 -5.05 -31.35 -23.19
C PHE A 528 -3.76 -32.15 -22.99
N LEU A 529 -3.48 -32.62 -21.76
CA LEU A 529 -2.28 -33.41 -21.45
C LEU A 529 -2.30 -34.77 -22.12
N TYR A 530 -3.44 -35.48 -22.17
CA TYR A 530 -3.58 -36.72 -22.90
C TYR A 530 -3.34 -36.55 -24.40
N LEU A 531 -3.81 -35.46 -25.03
CA LEU A 531 -3.49 -35.14 -26.42
C LEU A 531 -1.97 -35.05 -26.65
N ARG A 532 -1.24 -34.40 -25.72
CA ARG A 532 0.22 -34.24 -25.78
C ARG A 532 0.97 -35.54 -25.53
N LEU A 533 0.39 -36.46 -24.77
CA LEU A 533 0.91 -37.81 -24.53
C LEU A 533 0.56 -38.80 -25.66
N GLY A 534 -0.30 -38.41 -26.62
CA GLY A 534 -0.72 -39.25 -27.75
C GLY A 534 -1.87 -40.22 -27.42
N ASP A 535 -2.46 -40.16 -26.22
CA ASP A 535 -3.59 -41.00 -25.79
C ASP A 535 -4.91 -40.34 -26.23
N LYS A 536 -5.27 -40.58 -27.48
CA LYS A 536 -6.45 -39.96 -28.11
C LYS A 536 -7.77 -40.37 -27.47
N GLU A 537 -7.87 -41.61 -27.00
CA GLU A 537 -9.09 -42.14 -26.39
C GLU A 537 -9.39 -41.46 -25.06
N LYS A 538 -8.39 -41.39 -24.16
CA LYS A 538 -8.55 -40.69 -22.89
C LYS A 538 -8.71 -39.18 -23.09
N ALA A 539 -8.02 -38.59 -24.06
CA ALA A 539 -8.20 -37.19 -24.41
C ALA A 539 -9.65 -36.88 -24.81
N GLN A 540 -10.23 -37.69 -25.71
CA GLN A 540 -11.61 -37.49 -26.13
C GLN A 540 -12.59 -37.60 -24.96
N ALA A 541 -12.45 -38.65 -24.13
CA ALA A 541 -13.31 -38.84 -22.96
C ALA A 541 -13.23 -37.67 -21.97
N ALA A 542 -12.01 -37.20 -21.67
CA ALA A 542 -11.79 -36.06 -20.75
C ALA A 542 -12.35 -34.76 -21.33
N LEU A 543 -12.19 -34.48 -22.62
CA LEU A 543 -12.69 -33.29 -23.28
C LEU A 543 -14.23 -33.28 -23.39
N GLU A 544 -14.87 -34.43 -23.62
CA GLU A 544 -16.35 -34.51 -23.58
C GLU A 544 -16.88 -34.22 -22.17
N GLN A 545 -16.22 -34.74 -21.13
CA GLN A 545 -16.56 -34.38 -19.75
C GLN A 545 -16.33 -32.89 -19.50
N ALA A 546 -15.24 -32.31 -19.98
CA ALA A 546 -14.94 -30.90 -19.87
C ALA A 546 -16.01 -30.02 -20.53
N LYS A 547 -16.54 -30.46 -21.67
CA LYS A 547 -17.62 -29.76 -22.38
C LYS A 547 -18.88 -29.64 -21.51
N ILE A 548 -19.29 -30.75 -20.87
CA ILE A 548 -20.47 -30.75 -19.98
C ILE A 548 -20.30 -29.70 -18.85
N VAL A 549 -19.11 -29.67 -18.23
CA VAL A 549 -18.80 -28.70 -17.15
C VAL A 549 -18.77 -27.28 -17.69
N ALA A 550 -18.07 -27.04 -18.81
CA ALA A 550 -17.93 -25.70 -19.39
C ALA A 550 -19.29 -25.14 -19.86
N GLU A 551 -20.16 -25.95 -20.48
CA GLU A 551 -21.51 -25.54 -20.87
C GLU A 551 -22.37 -25.19 -19.65
N ARG A 552 -22.23 -25.92 -18.53
CA ARG A 552 -22.89 -25.56 -17.26
C ARG A 552 -22.37 -24.21 -16.76
N LEU A 553 -21.08 -23.99 -16.73
CA LEU A 553 -20.47 -22.73 -16.29
C LEU A 553 -20.96 -21.53 -17.13
N VAL A 554 -21.07 -21.70 -18.46
CA VAL A 554 -21.61 -20.65 -19.34
C VAL A 554 -23.10 -20.39 -19.05
N ARG A 555 -23.91 -21.44 -18.81
CA ARG A 555 -25.33 -21.23 -18.41
C ARG A 555 -25.47 -20.48 -17.09
N ASP A 556 -24.58 -20.73 -16.13
CA ASP A 556 -24.60 -20.09 -14.82
C ASP A 556 -24.22 -18.60 -14.88
N ALA A 557 -23.36 -18.21 -15.86
CA ALA A 557 -22.98 -16.82 -16.11
C ALA A 557 -22.73 -16.58 -17.62
N PRO A 558 -23.80 -16.35 -18.39
CA PRO A 558 -23.73 -16.24 -19.86
C PRO A 558 -23.03 -14.95 -20.34
N ASP A 559 -22.82 -13.97 -19.48
CA ASP A 559 -22.14 -12.71 -19.79
C ASP A 559 -20.67 -12.71 -19.34
N ASP A 560 -20.12 -13.87 -18.91
CA ASP A 560 -18.74 -13.98 -18.48
C ASP A 560 -17.82 -14.35 -19.65
N PRO A 561 -16.89 -13.47 -20.09
CA PRO A 561 -16.00 -13.70 -21.23
C PRO A 561 -15.04 -14.87 -21.00
N GLY A 562 -14.58 -15.10 -19.75
CA GLY A 562 -13.67 -16.18 -19.40
C GLY A 562 -14.31 -17.55 -19.61
N ARG A 563 -15.60 -17.71 -19.30
CA ARG A 563 -16.33 -18.96 -19.48
C ARG A 563 -16.55 -19.30 -20.96
N HIS A 564 -16.87 -18.31 -21.78
CA HIS A 564 -16.93 -18.47 -23.23
C HIS A 564 -15.58 -18.84 -23.83
N ALA A 565 -14.50 -18.15 -23.42
CA ALA A 565 -13.13 -18.49 -23.84
C ALA A 565 -12.75 -19.91 -23.45
N GLN A 566 -13.14 -20.36 -22.26
CA GLN A 566 -12.88 -21.72 -21.78
C GLN A 566 -13.66 -22.78 -22.56
N LEU A 567 -14.95 -22.54 -22.82
CA LEU A 567 -15.77 -23.42 -23.65
C LEU A 567 -15.21 -23.50 -25.07
N GLY A 568 -14.80 -22.38 -25.67
CA GLY A 568 -14.15 -22.33 -26.97
C GLY A 568 -12.88 -23.17 -27.03
N ALA A 569 -12.04 -23.12 -25.99
CA ALA A 569 -10.83 -23.95 -25.90
C ALA A 569 -11.14 -25.47 -25.80
N VAL A 570 -12.16 -25.85 -25.03
CA VAL A 570 -12.66 -27.24 -24.93
C VAL A 570 -13.16 -27.74 -26.29
N LEU A 571 -13.97 -26.94 -26.97
CA LEU A 571 -14.51 -27.26 -28.30
C LEU A 571 -13.40 -27.38 -29.36
N ALA A 572 -12.37 -26.53 -29.28
CA ALA A 572 -11.18 -26.65 -30.13
C ALA A 572 -10.46 -27.97 -29.91
N GLY A 573 -10.29 -28.41 -28.66
CA GLY A 573 -9.72 -29.70 -28.31
C GLY A 573 -10.51 -30.89 -28.86
N LEU A 574 -11.84 -30.77 -28.95
CA LEU A 574 -12.75 -31.76 -29.55
C LEU A 574 -12.80 -31.69 -31.08
N GLY A 575 -12.09 -30.77 -31.73
CA GLY A 575 -12.10 -30.58 -33.18
C GLY A 575 -13.36 -29.88 -33.71
N LYS A 576 -14.19 -29.31 -32.85
CA LYS A 576 -15.43 -28.60 -33.21
C LYS A 576 -15.12 -27.13 -33.57
N LYS A 577 -14.51 -26.97 -34.76
CA LYS A 577 -13.88 -25.73 -35.23
C LYS A 577 -14.83 -24.51 -35.16
N GLU A 578 -16.00 -24.62 -35.81
CA GLU A 578 -16.92 -23.48 -35.93
C GLU A 578 -17.48 -23.07 -34.56
N GLU A 579 -17.90 -24.03 -33.73
CA GLU A 579 -18.40 -23.78 -32.37
C GLU A 579 -17.28 -23.14 -31.52
N ALA A 580 -16.05 -23.63 -31.58
CA ALA A 580 -14.91 -23.14 -30.84
C ALA A 580 -14.60 -21.65 -31.17
N VAL A 581 -14.59 -21.33 -32.47
CA VAL A 581 -14.32 -19.95 -32.95
C VAL A 581 -15.46 -19.01 -32.52
N ASN A 582 -16.70 -19.46 -32.59
CA ASN A 582 -17.85 -18.65 -32.17
C ASN A 582 -17.79 -18.31 -30.68
N GLU A 583 -17.49 -19.28 -29.83
CA GLU A 583 -17.32 -19.06 -28.39
C GLU A 583 -16.14 -18.12 -28.09
N GLY A 584 -14.99 -18.29 -28.78
CA GLY A 584 -13.85 -17.39 -28.65
C GLY A 584 -14.17 -15.94 -29.09
N LYS A 585 -14.92 -15.76 -30.20
CA LYS A 585 -15.38 -14.46 -30.64
C LYS A 585 -16.35 -13.84 -29.63
N LYS A 586 -17.25 -14.64 -29.07
CA LYS A 586 -18.18 -14.19 -28.03
C LYS A 586 -17.45 -13.67 -26.80
N ALA A 587 -16.35 -14.31 -26.37
CA ALA A 587 -15.52 -13.83 -25.29
C ALA A 587 -14.94 -12.43 -25.57
N VAL A 588 -14.44 -12.20 -26.80
CA VAL A 588 -13.92 -10.87 -27.21
C VAL A 588 -15.02 -9.81 -27.33
N GLU A 589 -16.20 -10.22 -27.80
CA GLU A 589 -17.38 -9.33 -27.88
C GLU A 589 -17.83 -8.86 -26.48
N LEU A 590 -17.85 -9.77 -25.51
CA LEU A 590 -18.25 -9.48 -24.13
C LEU A 590 -17.25 -8.62 -23.38
N LEU A 591 -15.97 -8.67 -23.74
CA LEU A 591 -14.91 -7.86 -23.12
C LEU A 591 -13.90 -7.37 -24.18
N PRO A 592 -14.26 -6.38 -25.00
CA PRO A 592 -13.36 -5.83 -25.99
C PRO A 592 -12.25 -4.99 -25.32
N GLU A 593 -11.07 -4.93 -25.95
CA GLU A 593 -9.92 -4.15 -25.46
C GLU A 593 -10.23 -2.64 -25.32
N SER A 594 -11.19 -2.13 -26.09
CA SER A 594 -11.67 -0.75 -25.97
C SER A 594 -12.44 -0.47 -24.68
N GLN A 595 -13.02 -1.49 -24.07
CA GLN A 595 -13.69 -1.41 -22.77
C GLN A 595 -12.72 -1.70 -21.62
N ASP A 596 -11.83 -2.68 -21.83
CA ASP A 596 -10.88 -3.13 -20.81
C ASP A 596 -9.50 -3.38 -21.45
N ALA A 597 -8.59 -2.44 -21.25
CA ALA A 597 -7.23 -2.51 -21.80
C ALA A 597 -6.33 -3.52 -21.05
N PHE A 598 -6.81 -4.11 -19.95
CA PHE A 598 -6.06 -5.07 -19.15
C PHE A 598 -6.55 -6.52 -19.36
N ASP A 599 -7.86 -6.78 -19.22
CA ASP A 599 -8.43 -8.12 -19.40
C ASP A 599 -8.89 -8.38 -20.84
N GLY A 600 -9.26 -7.37 -21.62
CA GLY A 600 -9.63 -7.51 -23.03
C GLY A 600 -8.57 -8.22 -23.88
N PRO A 601 -7.27 -7.86 -23.75
CA PRO A 601 -6.19 -8.61 -24.40
C PRO A 601 -6.12 -10.10 -24.01
N GLN A 602 -6.61 -10.50 -22.83
CA GLN A 602 -6.65 -11.92 -22.44
C GLN A 602 -7.73 -12.69 -23.21
N ALA A 603 -8.90 -12.06 -23.44
CA ALA A 603 -9.95 -12.64 -24.30
C ALA A 603 -9.45 -12.77 -25.75
N THR A 604 -8.76 -11.75 -26.27
CA THR A 604 -8.11 -11.79 -27.59
C THR A 604 -7.05 -12.90 -27.67
N ALA A 605 -6.24 -13.09 -26.60
CA ALA A 605 -5.23 -14.14 -26.54
C ALA A 605 -5.86 -15.56 -26.52
N ALA A 606 -6.98 -15.73 -25.82
CA ALA A 606 -7.72 -16.99 -25.83
C ALA A 606 -8.24 -17.31 -27.24
N LEU A 607 -8.80 -16.32 -27.96
CA LEU A 607 -9.23 -16.50 -29.35
C LEU A 607 -8.06 -16.84 -30.27
N ALA A 608 -6.90 -16.16 -30.11
CA ALA A 608 -5.70 -16.48 -30.87
C ALA A 608 -5.22 -17.93 -30.68
N LYS A 609 -5.27 -18.44 -29.44
CA LYS A 609 -4.96 -19.83 -29.11
C LYS A 609 -5.97 -20.81 -29.72
N ILE A 610 -7.26 -20.47 -29.69
CA ILE A 610 -8.31 -21.26 -30.36
C ILE A 610 -8.02 -21.35 -31.86
N TYR A 611 -7.74 -20.21 -32.53
CA TYR A 611 -7.39 -20.22 -33.97
C TYR A 611 -6.16 -21.07 -34.28
N ALA A 612 -5.09 -20.96 -33.47
CA ALA A 612 -3.91 -21.78 -33.62
C ALA A 612 -4.23 -23.27 -33.50
N TRP A 613 -5.12 -23.65 -32.59
CA TRP A 613 -5.48 -25.04 -32.34
C TRP A 613 -6.38 -25.63 -33.42
N VAL A 614 -7.33 -24.87 -33.98
CA VAL A 614 -8.24 -25.32 -35.04
C VAL A 614 -7.67 -25.15 -36.46
N GLY A 615 -6.41 -24.70 -36.61
CA GLY A 615 -5.70 -24.59 -37.90
C GLY A 615 -5.96 -23.31 -38.67
N GLU A 616 -6.57 -22.27 -38.04
CA GLU A 616 -6.74 -20.93 -38.64
C GLU A 616 -5.48 -20.07 -38.37
N HIS A 617 -4.38 -20.45 -39.02
CA HIS A 617 -3.04 -19.92 -38.75
C HIS A 617 -2.93 -18.42 -39.08
N ASP A 618 -3.60 -17.95 -40.14
CA ASP A 618 -3.56 -16.52 -40.54
C ASP A 618 -4.13 -15.63 -39.46
N GLU A 619 -5.30 -15.97 -38.92
CA GLU A 619 -5.95 -15.22 -37.86
C GLU A 619 -5.18 -15.34 -36.54
N ALA A 620 -4.65 -16.52 -36.20
CA ALA A 620 -3.82 -16.72 -35.04
C ALA A 620 -2.57 -15.81 -35.06
N LEU A 621 -1.86 -15.74 -36.18
CA LEU A 621 -0.67 -14.90 -36.37
C LEU A 621 -1.01 -13.42 -36.34
N ARG A 622 -2.12 -13.02 -36.95
CA ARG A 622 -2.59 -11.63 -36.94
C ARG A 622 -2.86 -11.16 -35.51
N LEU A 623 -3.57 -11.96 -34.72
CA LEU A 623 -3.84 -11.62 -33.31
C LEU A 623 -2.57 -11.66 -32.46
N LEU A 624 -1.67 -12.62 -32.71
CA LEU A 624 -0.39 -12.70 -32.01
C LEU A 624 0.48 -11.47 -32.25
N ASP A 625 0.57 -10.98 -33.50
CA ASP A 625 1.30 -9.74 -33.85
C ASP A 625 0.76 -8.55 -33.05
N HIS A 626 -0.57 -8.41 -32.97
CA HIS A 626 -1.24 -7.37 -32.17
C HIS A 626 -0.90 -7.50 -30.68
N LEU A 627 -1.10 -8.69 -30.08
CA LEU A 627 -0.92 -8.96 -28.66
C LEU A 627 0.52 -8.74 -28.15
N LEU A 628 1.50 -8.92 -29.04
CA LEU A 628 2.90 -8.62 -28.72
C LEU A 628 3.20 -7.11 -28.65
N THR A 629 2.29 -6.24 -29.11
CA THR A 629 2.44 -4.78 -29.10
C THR A 629 1.69 -4.09 -27.94
N VAL A 630 0.61 -4.68 -27.46
CA VAL A 630 -0.23 -4.10 -26.41
C VAL A 630 0.21 -4.56 -25.01
N PRO A 631 -0.13 -3.82 -23.93
CA PRO A 631 0.03 -4.28 -22.57
C PRO A 631 -0.79 -5.56 -22.35
N SER A 632 -0.11 -6.69 -22.32
CA SER A 632 -0.71 -8.01 -22.12
C SER A 632 0.28 -8.91 -21.41
N GLY A 633 -0.20 -10.04 -20.86
CA GLY A 633 0.68 -11.08 -20.31
C GLY A 633 1.44 -11.90 -21.36
N LEU A 634 1.19 -11.65 -22.65
CA LEU A 634 1.82 -12.39 -23.74
C LEU A 634 3.14 -11.71 -24.15
N THR A 635 4.23 -12.49 -24.08
CA THR A 635 5.59 -12.04 -24.41
C THR A 635 6.29 -13.06 -25.28
N VAL A 636 7.36 -12.66 -25.94
CA VAL A 636 8.14 -13.58 -26.80
C VAL A 636 8.68 -14.80 -26.02
N PRO A 637 9.26 -14.64 -24.80
CA PRO A 637 9.67 -15.82 -24.03
C PRO A 637 8.52 -16.79 -23.72
N ALA A 638 7.36 -16.28 -23.31
CA ALA A 638 6.18 -17.12 -23.02
C ALA A 638 5.66 -17.82 -24.30
N VAL A 639 5.58 -17.13 -25.43
CA VAL A 639 5.14 -17.70 -26.72
C VAL A 639 6.09 -18.79 -27.22
N LYS A 640 7.39 -18.62 -27.02
CA LYS A 640 8.40 -19.65 -27.38
C LYS A 640 8.22 -20.95 -26.60
N LEU A 641 7.75 -20.86 -25.35
CA LEU A 641 7.63 -22.01 -24.45
C LEU A 641 6.29 -22.75 -24.60
N ASP A 642 5.18 -22.00 -24.75
CA ASP A 642 3.82 -22.54 -24.66
C ASP A 642 3.52 -23.49 -25.84
N PRO A 643 3.22 -24.80 -25.53
CA PRO A 643 2.92 -25.80 -26.55
C PRO A 643 1.62 -25.53 -27.34
N VAL A 644 0.80 -24.61 -26.90
CA VAL A 644 -0.41 -24.22 -27.65
C VAL A 644 -0.05 -23.66 -29.04
N TRP A 645 1.13 -23.05 -29.19
CA TRP A 645 1.64 -22.45 -30.41
C TRP A 645 2.41 -23.45 -31.31
N ASP A 646 2.54 -24.73 -30.92
CA ASP A 646 3.27 -25.75 -31.70
C ASP A 646 2.76 -25.89 -33.16
N PRO A 647 1.44 -25.76 -33.46
CA PRO A 647 0.97 -25.79 -34.84
C PRO A 647 1.57 -24.69 -35.74
N LEU A 648 1.93 -23.52 -35.14
CA LEU A 648 2.47 -22.37 -35.86
C LEU A 648 4.00 -22.41 -36.04
N ARG A 649 4.74 -23.25 -35.28
CA ARG A 649 6.22 -23.22 -35.26
C ARG A 649 6.88 -23.47 -36.60
N LYS A 650 6.21 -24.16 -37.50
CA LYS A 650 6.72 -24.43 -38.86
C LYS A 650 6.40 -23.32 -39.86
N ASP A 651 5.55 -22.36 -39.50
CA ASP A 651 5.22 -21.23 -40.35
C ASP A 651 6.34 -20.17 -40.27
N PRO A 652 6.97 -19.76 -41.39
CA PRO A 652 8.04 -18.75 -41.37
C PRO A 652 7.60 -17.41 -40.77
N ARG A 653 6.32 -17.06 -40.88
CA ARG A 653 5.76 -15.84 -40.33
C ARG A 653 5.77 -15.84 -38.80
N PHE A 654 5.58 -17.02 -38.19
CA PHE A 654 5.71 -17.16 -36.73
C PHE A 654 7.13 -16.81 -36.28
N GLN A 655 8.16 -17.38 -36.96
CA GLN A 655 9.54 -17.03 -36.64
C GLN A 655 9.84 -15.55 -36.86
N ALA A 656 9.33 -14.96 -37.91
CA ALA A 656 9.48 -13.52 -38.18
C ALA A 656 8.89 -12.67 -37.07
N LEU A 657 7.73 -13.04 -36.48
CA LEU A 657 7.16 -12.36 -35.32
C LEU A 657 8.07 -12.48 -34.07
N ILE A 658 8.58 -13.69 -33.81
CA ILE A 658 9.51 -13.97 -32.71
C ILE A 658 10.77 -13.08 -32.82
N ASP A 659 11.32 -12.95 -34.03
CA ASP A 659 12.53 -12.17 -34.29
C ASP A 659 12.25 -10.64 -34.19
N LYS A 660 11.09 -10.20 -34.74
CA LYS A 660 10.64 -8.79 -34.69
C LYS A 660 10.52 -8.25 -33.28
N TYR A 661 9.98 -9.05 -32.35
CA TYR A 661 9.70 -8.61 -30.98
C TYR A 661 10.71 -9.14 -29.94
N GLY A 662 11.49 -10.18 -30.28
CA GLY A 662 12.49 -10.76 -29.38
C GLY A 662 13.75 -9.90 -29.18
N SER A 663 14.03 -8.98 -30.09
CA SER A 663 15.16 -8.03 -30.01
C SER A 663 14.85 -6.77 -29.19
N LYS A 664 13.62 -6.62 -28.69
CA LYS A 664 13.15 -5.44 -27.95
C LYS A 664 13.00 -5.69 -26.43
N GLY A 665 13.42 -6.87 -25.94
CA GLY A 665 13.30 -7.26 -24.53
C GLY A 665 14.62 -7.23 -23.77
#